data_33d9c791da0f1820fb347051c5ef686a
#
_entry.id   33d9c791da0f1820fb347051c5ef686a
#
_cell.length_a   1.000
_cell.length_b   1.000
_cell.length_c   1.000
_cell.angle_alpha   90.00
_cell.angle_beta   90.00
_cell.angle_gamma   90.00
#
_symmetry.space_group_name_H-M   'P 1'
#
loop_
_entity.id
_entity.type
_entity.pdbx_description
1 polymer ?
#
loop_
_entity_poly.entity_id
_entity_poly.type
_entity_poly.pdbx_seq_one_letter_code
_entity_poly.pdbx_strand_id
1 'polypeptide(L)'
;MSVVGVDFGTLNTVVAVARNRGVDVITNEVSNRATPSLVGFGPKSRYLGEPAKTQEISNLKNTVSSLKRLAGRALKDVDIQLEQQYVSAALVDCNGQVGAEVMYQGKKEKFSATQLIAMFLSKIKQTATIELKVPATDVVLSVPPWFTDIQRRSILDAAEIAGLKPLRIMNDTTAAALGYGITKLDLPAEDQKPRRVCFIDIGHSNYSCSIVEFKKGELTVKATAYDRHFGGRDFNMALLNHFQKEFKGKYRIDIATNPKAMARVEAAAEKLKKILSANQQAPLNIESLMNDIDVNAMVTRQEFEALVEPLLNKVLSPLEQVLADAKITKDDVDFIELVGGSTRMPAIKERIQAFFGKTLSFTLNQDEAIARGCAFACAILSPVFKVRDFSVADIVNYPIEFSWEKDVDIPDEDTSLTVFNKGGVLPSTKILTFYRKQPFDLEARYSNPEGLPGKISPFIGRFSVKGVKADPKTEFMICKLKARVNIHGILNVESGYYVEDQEVEEEIKDDKKDDGDKKDPDAMDTDDKKDDGKPKTRKVKKQVRKGDLPIVAGTTSLDANTKNVLLEKETAMLMEDKLVADTEEKKNELETYIYDMRNKLDDQYADFASEEEKDKVRSQLTATEDWLYEDGEDSTKGVYVAKIDEIRALVGPINQRYFDKVEADRQAVQARLDAEAAAKKVAEEDARKGSGGDKSEGSKDEEMTDAEAPKPEGE
;
A
#
# COMPACT_ATOMS: atom_id res chain seq x y z
N MET A 1 2.47 17.99 -3.99
CA MET A 1 1.83 16.67 -4.24
C MET A 1 2.77 15.61 -3.71
N SER A 2 2.24 14.68 -2.95
CA SER A 2 2.97 13.54 -2.40
C SER A 2 2.91 12.37 -3.38
N VAL A 3 3.95 11.53 -3.40
CA VAL A 3 3.98 10.29 -4.18
C VAL A 3 4.18 9.16 -3.19
N VAL A 4 3.11 8.39 -2.96
CA VAL A 4 3.05 7.35 -1.93
C VAL A 4 2.74 6.01 -2.59
N GLY A 5 3.54 5.00 -2.29
CA GLY A 5 3.28 3.60 -2.62
C GLY A 5 2.97 2.82 -1.35
N VAL A 6 1.93 2.02 -1.39
CA VAL A 6 1.47 1.24 -0.24
C VAL A 6 1.38 -0.24 -0.63
N ASP A 7 2.15 -1.06 0.05
CA ASP A 7 1.91 -2.49 0.10
C ASP A 7 0.86 -2.77 1.19
N PHE A 8 -0.40 -2.87 0.77
CA PHE A 8 -1.50 -3.21 1.68
C PHE A 8 -1.50 -4.72 1.94
N GLY A 9 -0.74 -5.16 2.95
CA GLY A 9 -0.61 -6.57 3.31
C GLY A 9 -1.70 -7.07 4.26
N THR A 10 -1.87 -8.40 4.35
CA THR A 10 -2.86 -9.03 5.26
C THR A 10 -2.45 -8.91 6.73
N LEU A 11 -1.16 -9.05 7.04
CA LEU A 11 -0.62 -8.93 8.40
C LEU A 11 -0.09 -7.53 8.65
N ASN A 12 0.75 -7.04 7.74
CA ASN A 12 1.42 -5.75 7.84
C ASN A 12 1.28 -4.97 6.54
N THR A 13 1.24 -3.66 6.65
CA THR A 13 1.27 -2.71 5.55
C THR A 13 2.58 -1.94 5.57
N VAL A 14 3.21 -1.81 4.41
CA VAL A 14 4.46 -1.07 4.23
C VAL A 14 4.19 0.14 3.34
N VAL A 15 4.78 1.28 3.70
CA VAL A 15 4.60 2.55 2.99
C VAL A 15 5.94 3.04 2.47
N ALA A 16 6.01 3.35 1.19
CA ALA A 16 7.18 3.94 0.54
C ALA A 16 6.82 5.27 -0.12
N VAL A 17 7.77 6.18 -0.16
CA VAL A 17 7.59 7.51 -0.74
C VAL A 17 8.73 7.82 -1.70
N ALA A 18 8.42 8.53 -2.78
CA ALA A 18 9.45 9.03 -3.67
C ALA A 18 9.97 10.38 -3.15
N ARG A 19 11.28 10.44 -2.82
CA ARG A 19 11.99 11.65 -2.39
C ARG A 19 13.49 11.53 -2.71
N ASN A 20 14.20 12.64 -2.73
CA ASN A 20 15.67 12.67 -2.87
C ASN A 20 16.21 11.85 -4.06
N ARG A 21 15.50 11.84 -5.19
CA ARG A 21 15.81 11.05 -6.41
C ARG A 21 15.80 9.53 -6.20
N GLY A 22 15.11 9.06 -5.15
CA GLY A 22 14.97 7.63 -4.82
C GLY A 22 13.59 7.32 -4.25
N VAL A 23 13.46 6.11 -3.73
CA VAL A 23 12.26 5.64 -3.02
C VAL A 23 12.70 5.14 -1.65
N ASP A 24 12.13 5.75 -0.61
CA ASP A 24 12.40 5.41 0.78
C ASP A 24 11.16 4.76 1.41
N VAL A 25 11.36 3.76 2.25
CA VAL A 25 10.32 3.22 3.12
C VAL A 25 10.28 4.04 4.39
N ILE A 26 9.10 4.55 4.72
CA ILE A 26 8.89 5.36 5.92
C ILE A 26 8.54 4.50 7.13
N THR A 27 8.79 5.04 8.30
CA THR A 27 8.46 4.39 9.58
C THR A 27 7.16 4.93 10.15
N ASN A 28 6.52 4.13 11.00
CA ASN A 28 5.36 4.53 11.78
C ASN A 28 5.78 5.20 13.11
N GLU A 29 4.81 5.48 13.98
CA GLU A 29 4.98 6.16 15.27
C GLU A 29 5.90 5.45 16.27
N VAL A 30 6.13 4.15 16.10
CA VAL A 30 7.06 3.35 16.92
C VAL A 30 8.35 3.00 16.17
N SER A 31 8.66 3.74 15.12
CA SER A 31 9.85 3.57 14.27
C SER A 31 9.91 2.24 13.52
N ASN A 32 8.79 1.52 13.37
CA ASN A 32 8.70 0.32 12.55
C ASN A 32 8.43 0.67 11.09
N ARG A 33 9.08 -0.05 10.16
CA ARG A 33 8.86 0.10 8.70
C ARG A 33 7.59 -0.58 8.20
N ALA A 34 6.97 -1.39 9.03
CA ALA A 34 5.74 -2.11 8.73
C ALA A 34 4.70 -1.82 9.81
N THR A 35 3.49 -1.46 9.42
CA THR A 35 2.37 -1.18 10.32
C THR A 35 1.41 -2.36 10.32
N PRO A 36 1.03 -2.92 11.48
CA PRO A 36 0.04 -4.00 11.55
C PRO A 36 -1.29 -3.61 10.91
N SER A 37 -1.83 -4.45 10.01
CA SER A 37 -3.09 -4.19 9.28
C SER A 37 -4.30 -4.54 10.14
N LEU A 38 -4.49 -3.81 11.24
CA LEU A 38 -5.51 -4.04 12.27
C LEU A 38 -6.33 -2.79 12.56
N VAL A 39 -7.62 -3.01 12.84
CA VAL A 39 -8.55 -2.00 13.35
C VAL A 39 -9.16 -2.51 14.63
N GLY A 40 -8.91 -1.84 15.72
CA GLY A 40 -9.48 -2.12 17.04
C GLY A 40 -10.46 -1.02 17.48
N PHE A 41 -11.40 -1.37 18.33
CA PHE A 41 -12.41 -0.46 18.87
C PHE A 41 -12.39 -0.49 20.38
N GLY A 42 -12.22 0.68 20.97
CA GLY A 42 -12.17 0.86 22.40
C GLY A 42 -13.39 1.61 22.97
N PRO A 43 -13.43 1.81 24.29
CA PRO A 43 -14.52 2.53 24.95
C PRO A 43 -14.54 4.03 24.60
N LYS A 44 -13.39 4.63 24.28
CA LYS A 44 -13.27 6.07 24.01
C LYS A 44 -12.91 6.36 22.55
N SER A 45 -12.04 5.54 21.92
CA SER A 45 -11.48 5.77 20.58
C SER A 45 -11.23 4.47 19.85
N ARG A 46 -10.89 4.57 18.57
CA ARG A 46 -10.37 3.44 17.79
C ARG A 46 -8.88 3.26 18.04
N TYR A 47 -8.42 2.04 17.80
CA TYR A 47 -7.01 1.67 17.77
C TYR A 47 -6.67 1.24 16.35
N LEU A 48 -5.72 1.91 15.70
CA LEU A 48 -5.37 1.67 14.30
C LEU A 48 -3.87 1.34 14.20
N GLY A 49 -3.52 0.20 13.60
CA GLY A 49 -2.14 -0.23 13.44
C GLY A 49 -1.50 -0.72 14.74
N GLU A 50 -0.38 -0.11 15.17
CA GLU A 50 0.37 -0.52 16.38
C GLU A 50 -0.45 -0.46 17.67
N PRO A 51 -1.25 0.57 17.95
CA PRO A 51 -2.13 0.56 19.10
C PRO A 51 -3.14 -0.60 19.09
N ALA A 52 -3.67 -0.95 17.90
CA ALA A 52 -4.55 -2.12 17.78
C ALA A 52 -3.80 -3.42 18.07
N LYS A 53 -2.55 -3.55 17.62
CA LYS A 53 -1.70 -4.73 17.88
C LYS A 53 -1.39 -4.89 19.36
N THR A 54 -1.09 -3.80 20.05
CA THR A 54 -0.82 -3.80 21.48
C THR A 54 -2.04 -4.27 22.28
N GLN A 55 -3.24 -3.85 21.87
CA GLN A 55 -4.50 -4.21 22.54
C GLN A 55 -5.13 -5.51 22.03
N GLU A 56 -4.59 -6.14 20.98
CA GLU A 56 -5.23 -7.25 20.27
C GLU A 56 -5.67 -8.38 21.22
N ILE A 57 -4.76 -8.86 22.07
CA ILE A 57 -5.04 -10.00 22.98
C ILE A 57 -6.03 -9.63 24.09
N SER A 58 -6.00 -8.39 24.57
CA SER A 58 -6.94 -7.92 25.60
C SER A 58 -8.32 -7.59 25.01
N ASN A 59 -8.39 -7.25 23.72
CA ASN A 59 -9.58 -6.73 23.02
C ASN A 59 -9.96 -7.56 21.78
N LEU A 60 -9.77 -8.88 21.83
CA LEU A 60 -9.95 -9.80 20.69
C LEU A 60 -11.27 -9.61 19.93
N LYS A 61 -12.40 -9.49 20.67
CA LYS A 61 -13.74 -9.40 20.08
C LYS A 61 -14.01 -8.07 19.36
N ASN A 62 -13.22 -7.05 19.64
CA ASN A 62 -13.34 -5.72 19.05
C ASN A 62 -12.13 -5.35 18.19
N THR A 63 -11.28 -6.31 17.84
CA THR A 63 -10.14 -6.12 16.95
C THR A 63 -10.34 -6.93 15.69
N VAL A 64 -10.31 -6.25 14.53
CA VAL A 64 -10.54 -6.86 13.22
C VAL A 64 -9.21 -6.93 12.48
N SER A 65 -8.81 -8.15 12.16
CA SER A 65 -7.65 -8.49 11.33
C SER A 65 -8.07 -8.91 9.91
N SER A 66 -7.12 -9.33 9.09
CA SER A 66 -7.37 -9.87 7.75
C SER A 66 -8.14 -8.93 6.80
N LEU A 67 -8.04 -7.62 6.99
CA LEU A 67 -8.83 -6.59 6.28
C LEU A 67 -8.82 -6.79 4.75
N LYS A 68 -7.64 -7.05 4.17
CA LYS A 68 -7.46 -7.31 2.73
C LYS A 68 -8.27 -8.52 2.26
N ARG A 69 -8.46 -9.52 3.11
CA ARG A 69 -9.20 -10.76 2.79
C ARG A 69 -10.71 -10.56 2.77
N LEU A 70 -11.21 -9.55 3.49
CA LEU A 70 -12.64 -9.21 3.57
C LEU A 70 -13.09 -8.33 2.39
N ALA A 71 -12.15 -7.68 1.67
CA ALA A 71 -12.46 -6.73 0.61
C ALA A 71 -13.37 -7.29 -0.48
N GLY A 72 -14.51 -6.64 -0.74
CA GLY A 72 -15.44 -6.99 -1.81
C GLY A 72 -16.12 -8.36 -1.67
N ARG A 73 -16.14 -8.94 -0.47
CA ARG A 73 -16.72 -10.25 -0.18
C ARG A 73 -18.09 -10.12 0.49
N ALA A 74 -18.93 -11.13 0.28
CA ALA A 74 -20.17 -11.33 1.03
C ALA A 74 -19.94 -12.31 2.19
N LEU A 75 -20.73 -12.17 3.27
CA LEU A 75 -20.61 -13.04 4.45
C LEU A 75 -20.74 -14.55 4.12
N LYS A 76 -21.54 -14.87 3.11
CA LYS A 76 -21.78 -16.26 2.66
C LYS A 76 -20.66 -16.85 1.81
N ASP A 77 -19.67 -16.06 1.38
CA ASP A 77 -18.59 -16.54 0.53
C ASP A 77 -17.75 -17.60 1.25
N VAL A 78 -17.34 -18.64 0.52
CA VAL A 78 -16.55 -19.75 1.07
C VAL A 78 -15.25 -19.26 1.70
N ASP A 79 -14.59 -18.29 1.09
CA ASP A 79 -13.35 -17.71 1.63
C ASP A 79 -13.60 -17.00 2.97
N ILE A 80 -14.77 -16.39 3.17
CA ILE A 80 -15.12 -15.72 4.44
C ILE A 80 -15.38 -16.76 5.54
N GLN A 81 -15.98 -17.89 5.20
CA GLN A 81 -16.15 -19.00 6.17
C GLN A 81 -14.78 -19.52 6.66
N LEU A 82 -13.77 -19.55 5.78
CA LEU A 82 -12.40 -19.91 6.16
C LEU A 82 -11.71 -18.79 6.96
N GLU A 83 -11.98 -17.52 6.66
CA GLU A 83 -11.38 -16.38 7.39
C GLU A 83 -11.90 -16.27 8.83
N GLN A 84 -13.08 -16.78 9.15
CA GLN A 84 -13.64 -16.74 10.50
C GLN A 84 -12.72 -17.36 11.57
N GLN A 85 -11.85 -18.31 11.20
CA GLN A 85 -10.88 -18.90 12.13
C GLN A 85 -9.70 -17.96 12.46
N TYR A 86 -9.47 -16.92 11.64
CA TYR A 86 -8.37 -15.96 11.79
C TYR A 86 -8.84 -14.58 12.29
N VAL A 87 -10.14 -14.34 12.36
CA VAL A 87 -10.72 -13.07 12.82
C VAL A 87 -11.53 -13.32 14.08
N SER A 88 -11.08 -12.76 15.20
CA SER A 88 -11.74 -12.96 16.50
C SER A 88 -13.02 -12.14 16.66
N ALA A 89 -13.17 -11.03 15.94
CA ALA A 89 -14.38 -10.24 15.90
C ALA A 89 -15.51 -10.97 15.16
N ALA A 90 -16.76 -10.71 15.54
CA ALA A 90 -17.93 -11.31 14.91
C ALA A 90 -18.12 -10.75 13.49
N LEU A 91 -17.93 -11.61 12.46
CA LEU A 91 -18.23 -11.24 11.08
C LEU A 91 -19.74 -11.27 10.84
N VAL A 92 -20.27 -10.21 10.22
CA VAL A 92 -21.70 -10.00 9.99
C VAL A 92 -21.97 -9.51 8.58
N ASP A 93 -23.23 -9.62 8.14
CA ASP A 93 -23.66 -8.98 6.90
C ASP A 93 -23.90 -7.48 7.09
N CYS A 94 -23.32 -6.68 6.21
CA CYS A 94 -23.49 -5.24 6.13
C CYS A 94 -23.99 -4.87 4.73
N ASN A 95 -25.31 -4.96 4.51
CA ASN A 95 -25.94 -4.65 3.22
C ASN A 95 -25.35 -5.44 2.03
N GLY A 96 -25.16 -6.76 2.21
CA GLY A 96 -24.62 -7.66 1.18
C GLY A 96 -23.10 -7.74 1.14
N GLN A 97 -22.39 -6.92 1.91
CA GLN A 97 -20.95 -7.03 2.14
C GLN A 97 -20.67 -7.64 3.50
N VAL A 98 -19.56 -8.37 3.63
CA VAL A 98 -19.06 -8.77 4.94
C VAL A 98 -18.57 -7.54 5.70
N GLY A 99 -18.79 -7.54 7.01
CA GLY A 99 -18.28 -6.54 7.94
C GLY A 99 -18.07 -7.16 9.31
N ALA A 100 -17.83 -6.35 10.30
CA ALA A 100 -17.68 -6.80 11.68
C ALA A 100 -18.64 -6.06 12.62
N GLU A 101 -19.19 -6.77 13.61
CA GLU A 101 -19.91 -6.20 14.75
C GLU A 101 -18.95 -6.09 15.93
N VAL A 102 -18.82 -4.89 16.47
CA VAL A 102 -17.86 -4.55 17.53
C VAL A 102 -18.53 -3.66 18.58
N MET A 103 -17.95 -3.62 19.79
CA MET A 103 -18.31 -2.65 20.81
C MET A 103 -17.46 -1.39 20.61
N TYR A 104 -18.09 -0.28 20.31
CA TYR A 104 -17.45 1.02 20.15
C TYR A 104 -18.19 2.07 20.96
N GLN A 105 -17.49 2.81 21.83
CA GLN A 105 -18.08 3.82 22.72
C GLN A 105 -19.29 3.31 23.52
N GLY A 106 -19.19 2.06 24.03
CA GLY A 106 -20.24 1.43 24.83
C GLY A 106 -21.45 0.94 24.02
N LYS A 107 -21.44 1.00 22.69
CA LYS A 107 -22.52 0.56 21.81
C LYS A 107 -22.04 -0.53 20.84
N LYS A 108 -22.96 -1.40 20.44
CA LYS A 108 -22.71 -2.32 19.34
C LYS A 108 -22.85 -1.59 18.01
N GLU A 109 -21.77 -1.57 17.24
CA GLU A 109 -21.70 -0.95 15.92
C GLU A 109 -21.31 -2.00 14.88
N LYS A 110 -21.81 -1.80 13.65
CA LYS A 110 -21.47 -2.63 12.49
C LYS A 110 -20.73 -1.79 11.46
N PHE A 111 -19.59 -2.27 11.03
CA PHE A 111 -18.80 -1.63 9.99
C PHE A 111 -18.55 -2.60 8.84
N SER A 112 -18.83 -2.20 7.60
CA SER A 112 -18.52 -3.00 6.42
C SER A 112 -17.01 -3.14 6.23
N ALA A 113 -16.57 -4.15 5.50
CA ALA A 113 -15.16 -4.33 5.16
C ALA A 113 -14.56 -3.08 4.48
N THR A 114 -15.32 -2.43 3.59
CA THR A 114 -14.90 -1.19 2.95
C THR A 114 -14.66 -0.06 3.96
N GLN A 115 -15.51 0.09 4.99
CA GLN A 115 -15.29 1.07 6.05
C GLN A 115 -14.07 0.72 6.92
N LEU A 116 -13.92 -0.55 7.30
CA LEU A 116 -12.76 -1.00 8.10
C LEU A 116 -11.44 -0.76 7.37
N ILE A 117 -11.41 -1.03 6.07
CA ILE A 117 -10.23 -0.75 5.23
C ILE A 117 -9.99 0.76 5.13
N ALA A 118 -11.05 1.57 4.98
CA ALA A 118 -10.94 3.03 4.95
C ALA A 118 -10.35 3.58 6.25
N MET A 119 -10.81 3.11 7.42
CA MET A 119 -10.25 3.48 8.73
C MET A 119 -8.75 3.20 8.81
N PHE A 120 -8.35 2.02 8.35
CA PHE A 120 -6.93 1.66 8.34
C PHE A 120 -6.12 2.51 7.33
N LEU A 121 -6.66 2.75 6.12
CA LEU A 121 -6.01 3.61 5.12
C LEU A 121 -5.92 5.08 5.58
N SER A 122 -6.85 5.56 6.40
CA SER A 122 -6.77 6.88 7.05
C SER A 122 -5.57 6.97 7.99
N LYS A 123 -5.25 5.90 8.73
CA LYS A 123 -4.04 5.79 9.55
C LYS A 123 -2.78 5.82 8.68
N ILE A 124 -2.75 5.07 7.58
CA ILE A 124 -1.63 5.06 6.64
C ILE A 124 -1.40 6.45 6.03
N LYS A 125 -2.48 7.13 5.64
CA LYS A 125 -2.44 8.53 5.19
C LYS A 125 -1.85 9.47 6.24
N GLN A 126 -2.25 9.32 7.50
CA GLN A 126 -1.73 10.12 8.62
C GLN A 126 -0.22 9.89 8.80
N THR A 127 0.22 8.63 8.85
CA THR A 127 1.64 8.26 8.96
C THR A 127 2.47 8.88 7.83
N ALA A 128 2.00 8.75 6.57
CA ALA A 128 2.67 9.32 5.43
C ALA A 128 2.69 10.87 5.47
N THR A 129 1.62 11.50 5.94
CA THR A 129 1.51 12.97 6.06
C THR A 129 2.48 13.52 7.10
N ILE A 130 2.61 12.86 8.25
CA ILE A 130 3.53 13.27 9.32
C ILE A 130 4.99 13.19 8.84
N GLU A 131 5.37 12.08 8.23
CA GLU A 131 6.73 11.86 7.73
C GLU A 131 7.10 12.80 6.56
N LEU A 132 6.17 13.01 5.63
CA LEU A 132 6.39 13.90 4.49
C LEU A 132 6.27 15.39 4.86
N LYS A 133 5.66 15.73 6.01
CA LYS A 133 5.30 17.10 6.41
C LYS A 133 4.43 17.85 5.38
N VAL A 134 3.78 17.11 4.50
CA VAL A 134 2.81 17.61 3.50
C VAL A 134 1.67 16.59 3.39
N PRO A 135 0.45 17.02 3.03
CA PRO A 135 -0.68 16.12 2.90
C PRO A 135 -0.39 14.99 1.90
N ALA A 136 -0.50 13.75 2.36
CA ALA A 136 -0.42 12.56 1.53
C ALA A 136 -1.80 12.32 0.88
N THR A 137 -1.92 12.56 -0.42
CA THR A 137 -3.17 12.39 -1.17
C THR A 137 -3.05 11.35 -2.27
N ASP A 138 -2.08 11.51 -3.17
CA ASP A 138 -1.89 10.63 -4.31
C ASP A 138 -1.22 9.33 -3.87
N VAL A 139 -1.82 8.17 -4.22
CA VAL A 139 -1.37 6.86 -3.76
C VAL A 139 -1.50 5.81 -4.85
N VAL A 140 -0.57 4.84 -4.85
CA VAL A 140 -0.71 3.55 -5.53
C VAL A 140 -0.76 2.46 -4.47
N LEU A 141 -1.81 1.64 -4.53
CA LEU A 141 -2.08 0.54 -3.60
C LEU A 141 -1.84 -0.81 -4.28
N SER A 142 -1.20 -1.74 -3.58
CA SER A 142 -1.03 -3.09 -4.07
C SER A 142 -2.20 -4.00 -3.69
N VAL A 143 -2.51 -4.94 -4.59
CA VAL A 143 -3.51 -6.00 -4.36
C VAL A 143 -3.00 -7.31 -4.95
N PRO A 144 -3.49 -8.47 -4.46
CA PRO A 144 -3.16 -9.75 -5.08
C PRO A 144 -3.62 -9.82 -6.54
N PRO A 145 -2.89 -10.50 -7.43
CA PRO A 145 -3.27 -10.62 -8.84
C PRO A 145 -4.63 -11.29 -9.05
N TRP A 146 -5.07 -12.11 -8.10
CA TRP A 146 -6.35 -12.82 -8.15
C TRP A 146 -7.56 -11.98 -7.70
N PHE A 147 -7.39 -10.70 -7.33
CA PHE A 147 -8.51 -9.82 -7.01
C PHE A 147 -9.38 -9.59 -8.25
N THR A 148 -10.68 -9.83 -8.09
CA THR A 148 -11.71 -9.58 -9.09
C THR A 148 -12.12 -8.11 -9.11
N ASP A 149 -12.95 -7.71 -10.08
CA ASP A 149 -13.45 -6.34 -10.25
C ASP A 149 -14.11 -5.78 -8.97
N ILE A 150 -15.01 -6.55 -8.35
CA ILE A 150 -15.69 -6.15 -7.11
C ILE A 150 -14.71 -5.89 -5.95
N GLN A 151 -13.66 -6.71 -5.82
CA GLN A 151 -12.65 -6.55 -4.79
C GLN A 151 -11.79 -5.30 -5.02
N ARG A 152 -11.40 -5.05 -6.28
CA ARG A 152 -10.64 -3.86 -6.68
C ARG A 152 -11.46 -2.58 -6.47
N ARG A 153 -12.75 -2.59 -6.81
CA ARG A 153 -13.67 -1.46 -6.54
C ARG A 153 -13.80 -1.18 -5.05
N SER A 154 -13.93 -2.22 -4.22
CA SER A 154 -13.99 -2.06 -2.76
C SER A 154 -12.74 -1.38 -2.19
N ILE A 155 -11.54 -1.68 -2.73
CA ILE A 155 -10.29 -1.00 -2.32
C ILE A 155 -10.26 0.46 -2.79
N LEU A 156 -10.73 0.76 -4.02
CA LEU A 156 -10.83 2.14 -4.50
C LEU A 156 -11.80 2.95 -3.64
N ASP A 157 -13.00 2.41 -3.39
CA ASP A 157 -14.00 3.07 -2.56
C ASP A 157 -13.46 3.33 -1.13
N ALA A 158 -12.75 2.36 -0.54
CA ALA A 158 -12.13 2.52 0.77
C ALA A 158 -11.04 3.62 0.78
N ALA A 159 -10.22 3.69 -0.27
CA ALA A 159 -9.20 4.73 -0.40
C ALA A 159 -9.82 6.12 -0.54
N GLU A 160 -10.89 6.26 -1.32
CA GLU A 160 -11.63 7.52 -1.48
C GLU A 160 -12.31 7.95 -0.16
N ILE A 161 -12.91 7.00 0.59
CA ILE A 161 -13.49 7.26 1.93
C ILE A 161 -12.41 7.69 2.93
N ALA A 162 -11.17 7.18 2.82
CA ALA A 162 -10.03 7.64 3.60
C ALA A 162 -9.52 9.03 3.16
N GLY A 163 -10.11 9.63 2.11
CA GLY A 163 -9.67 10.90 1.53
C GLY A 163 -8.33 10.78 0.82
N LEU A 164 -8.01 9.61 0.28
CA LEU A 164 -6.90 9.36 -0.63
C LEU A 164 -7.38 9.44 -2.08
N LYS A 165 -6.45 9.73 -2.98
CA LYS A 165 -6.67 9.70 -4.43
C LYS A 165 -5.87 8.54 -5.03
N PRO A 166 -6.47 7.36 -5.22
CA PRO A 166 -5.78 6.22 -5.77
C PRO A 166 -5.50 6.42 -7.27
N LEU A 167 -4.25 6.68 -7.63
CA LEU A 167 -3.83 6.82 -9.02
C LEU A 167 -3.83 5.47 -9.73
N ARG A 168 -3.49 4.39 -9.01
CA ARG A 168 -3.53 3.02 -9.52
C ARG A 168 -3.73 2.01 -8.39
N ILE A 169 -4.48 0.95 -8.67
CA ILE A 169 -4.39 -0.32 -7.96
C ILE A 169 -3.52 -1.25 -8.81
N MET A 170 -2.47 -1.80 -8.23
CA MET A 170 -1.45 -2.58 -8.92
C MET A 170 -1.33 -3.98 -8.31
N ASN A 171 -1.07 -5.00 -9.12
CA ASN A 171 -0.85 -6.34 -8.60
C ASN A 171 0.47 -6.40 -7.82
N ASP A 172 0.51 -7.14 -6.69
CA ASP A 172 1.66 -7.27 -5.79
C ASP A 172 2.94 -7.67 -6.57
N THR A 173 2.87 -8.73 -7.37
CA THR A 173 4.00 -9.22 -8.17
C THR A 173 4.39 -8.27 -9.31
N THR A 174 3.44 -7.53 -9.89
CA THR A 174 3.71 -6.50 -10.91
C THR A 174 4.42 -5.29 -10.29
N ALA A 175 4.05 -4.91 -9.06
CA ALA A 175 4.75 -3.85 -8.31
C ALA A 175 6.21 -4.25 -8.01
N ALA A 176 6.44 -5.47 -7.50
CA ALA A 176 7.78 -5.99 -7.29
C ALA A 176 8.61 -6.02 -8.59
N ALA A 177 7.98 -6.44 -9.70
CA ALA A 177 8.60 -6.46 -11.03
C ALA A 177 8.96 -5.06 -11.52
N LEU A 178 8.11 -4.05 -11.30
CA LEU A 178 8.43 -2.65 -11.64
C LEU A 178 9.62 -2.15 -10.83
N GLY A 179 9.65 -2.40 -9.52
CA GLY A 179 10.77 -2.06 -8.64
C GLY A 179 12.07 -2.69 -9.10
N TYR A 180 12.03 -3.96 -9.54
CA TYR A 180 13.17 -4.65 -10.14
C TYR A 180 13.60 -4.00 -11.45
N GLY A 181 12.69 -3.85 -12.42
CA GLY A 181 13.00 -3.41 -13.77
C GLY A 181 13.51 -1.97 -13.85
N ILE A 182 12.88 -1.05 -13.09
CA ILE A 182 13.24 0.37 -13.14
C ILE A 182 14.65 0.65 -12.58
N THR A 183 15.17 -0.23 -11.72
CA THR A 183 16.51 -0.11 -11.14
C THR A 183 17.59 -0.77 -11.98
N LYS A 184 17.23 -1.64 -12.93
CA LYS A 184 18.21 -2.35 -13.79
C LYS A 184 18.62 -1.50 -15.00
N LEU A 185 19.93 -1.42 -15.23
CA LEU A 185 20.50 -0.71 -16.37
C LEU A 185 20.87 -1.67 -17.53
N ASP A 186 20.94 -2.96 -17.25
CA ASP A 186 21.40 -4.04 -18.12
C ASP A 186 20.26 -4.85 -18.76
N LEU A 187 19.08 -4.25 -18.88
CA LEU A 187 17.95 -4.91 -19.55
C LEU A 187 18.18 -5.00 -21.07
N PRO A 188 17.72 -6.11 -21.70
CA PRO A 188 17.85 -6.31 -23.15
C PRO A 188 17.23 -5.17 -23.96
N ALA A 189 17.81 -4.85 -25.09
CA ALA A 189 17.27 -3.88 -26.04
C ALA A 189 15.96 -4.40 -26.68
N GLU A 190 15.23 -3.52 -27.36
CA GLU A 190 13.91 -3.81 -27.92
C GLU A 190 13.92 -4.95 -28.95
N ASP A 191 15.01 -5.07 -29.73
CA ASP A 191 15.25 -6.10 -30.75
C ASP A 191 15.81 -7.42 -30.20
N GLN A 192 16.19 -7.48 -28.92
CA GLN A 192 16.77 -8.66 -28.28
C GLN A 192 15.70 -9.54 -27.61
N LYS A 193 16.06 -10.81 -27.32
CA LYS A 193 15.23 -11.72 -26.52
C LYS A 193 14.98 -11.09 -25.15
N PRO A 194 13.72 -11.02 -24.69
CA PRO A 194 13.43 -10.45 -23.39
C PRO A 194 14.03 -11.29 -22.26
N ARG A 195 14.41 -10.63 -21.17
CA ARG A 195 14.79 -11.27 -19.91
C ARG A 195 13.53 -11.74 -19.21
N ARG A 196 13.46 -13.03 -18.88
CA ARG A 196 12.32 -13.65 -18.17
C ARG A 196 12.65 -13.84 -16.70
N VAL A 197 11.85 -13.24 -15.85
CA VAL A 197 12.01 -13.34 -14.39
C VAL A 197 10.75 -13.93 -13.79
N CYS A 198 10.91 -14.93 -12.91
CA CYS A 198 9.85 -15.45 -12.09
C CYS A 198 9.88 -14.74 -10.74
N PHE A 199 8.84 -13.95 -10.45
CA PHE A 199 8.63 -13.35 -9.13
C PHE A 199 7.77 -14.28 -8.30
N ILE A 200 8.24 -14.58 -7.10
CA ILE A 200 7.58 -15.49 -6.15
C ILE A 200 7.36 -14.72 -4.86
N ASP A 201 6.10 -14.42 -4.57
CA ASP A 201 5.68 -13.72 -3.35
C ASP A 201 4.91 -14.68 -2.45
N ILE A 202 5.50 -15.04 -1.30
CA ILE A 202 4.84 -15.81 -0.25
C ILE A 202 4.74 -14.95 1.00
N GLY A 203 3.55 -14.39 1.19
CA GLY A 203 3.24 -13.50 2.30
C GLY A 203 2.70 -14.23 3.53
N HIS A 204 1.85 -13.53 4.29
CA HIS A 204 1.20 -14.06 5.49
C HIS A 204 0.05 -15.02 5.18
N SER A 205 -0.78 -14.71 4.18
CA SER A 205 -2.03 -15.43 3.92
C SER A 205 -2.18 -15.98 2.50
N ASN A 206 -1.30 -15.61 1.59
CA ASN A 206 -1.36 -16.05 0.19
C ASN A 206 0.01 -16.19 -0.44
N TYR A 207 0.06 -16.99 -1.48
CA TYR A 207 1.18 -17.20 -2.37
C TYR A 207 0.78 -16.74 -3.77
N SER A 208 1.55 -15.86 -4.37
CA SER A 208 1.40 -15.43 -5.75
C SER A 208 2.73 -15.57 -6.49
N CYS A 209 2.68 -15.97 -7.75
CA CYS A 209 3.85 -15.94 -8.61
C CYS A 209 3.49 -15.42 -10.00
N SER A 210 4.49 -14.84 -10.68
CA SER A 210 4.31 -14.29 -12.02
C SER A 210 5.56 -14.50 -12.87
N ILE A 211 5.35 -14.74 -14.17
CA ILE A 211 6.40 -14.68 -15.19
C ILE A 211 6.31 -13.32 -15.86
N VAL A 212 7.41 -12.58 -15.80
CA VAL A 212 7.51 -11.22 -16.35
C VAL A 212 8.67 -11.15 -17.35
N GLU A 213 8.39 -10.62 -18.53
CA GLU A 213 9.36 -10.32 -19.55
C GLU A 213 9.80 -8.86 -19.47
N PHE A 214 11.13 -8.64 -19.50
CA PHE A 214 11.74 -7.31 -19.44
C PHE A 214 12.49 -6.99 -20.71
N LYS A 215 12.29 -5.78 -21.20
CA LYS A 215 13.12 -5.07 -22.16
C LYS A 215 13.45 -3.69 -21.62
N LYS A 216 14.36 -2.97 -22.25
CA LYS A 216 14.75 -1.63 -21.83
C LYS A 216 13.55 -0.67 -21.80
N GLY A 217 13.17 -0.21 -20.60
CA GLY A 217 12.04 0.70 -20.41
C GLY A 217 10.65 0.04 -20.44
N GLU A 218 10.57 -1.30 -20.41
CA GLU A 218 9.31 -2.01 -20.51
C GLU A 218 9.31 -3.30 -19.67
N LEU A 219 8.18 -3.60 -19.05
CA LEU A 219 7.85 -4.93 -18.53
C LEU A 219 6.51 -5.41 -19.06
N THR A 220 6.41 -6.71 -19.31
CA THR A 220 5.17 -7.38 -19.70
C THR A 220 4.94 -8.61 -18.84
N VAL A 221 3.82 -8.65 -18.12
CA VAL A 221 3.40 -9.83 -17.35
C VAL A 221 2.83 -10.87 -18.32
N LYS A 222 3.40 -12.08 -18.35
CA LYS A 222 3.01 -13.17 -19.25
C LYS A 222 2.00 -14.12 -18.64
N ALA A 223 2.15 -14.40 -17.36
CA ALA A 223 1.24 -15.25 -16.61
C ALA A 223 1.32 -14.93 -15.12
N THR A 224 0.24 -15.23 -14.40
CA THR A 224 0.18 -15.21 -12.93
C THR A 224 -0.50 -16.47 -12.43
N ALA A 225 0.01 -17.03 -11.34
CA ALA A 225 -0.64 -18.11 -10.62
C ALA A 225 -0.59 -17.85 -9.10
N TYR A 226 -1.42 -18.53 -8.33
CA TYR A 226 -1.55 -18.26 -6.91
C TYR A 226 -2.11 -19.47 -6.13
N ASP A 227 -1.80 -19.50 -4.83
CA ASP A 227 -2.58 -20.22 -3.82
C ASP A 227 -3.07 -19.21 -2.76
N ARG A 228 -4.38 -19.04 -2.63
CA ARG A 228 -5.03 -18.10 -1.71
C ARG A 228 -5.00 -18.55 -0.24
N HIS A 229 -4.66 -19.80 -0.01
CA HIS A 229 -4.69 -20.47 1.30
C HIS A 229 -3.33 -21.09 1.62
N PHE A 230 -2.26 -20.42 1.21
CA PHE A 230 -0.89 -20.80 1.49
C PHE A 230 -0.08 -19.56 1.87
N GLY A 231 0.30 -19.46 3.14
CA GLY A 231 1.12 -18.36 3.64
C GLY A 231 1.61 -18.60 5.06
N GLY A 232 2.30 -17.61 5.62
CA GLY A 232 2.92 -17.71 6.94
C GLY A 232 1.98 -18.08 8.07
N ARG A 233 0.70 -17.72 7.99
CA ARG A 233 -0.33 -18.07 8.98
C ARG A 233 -0.67 -19.56 9.00
N ASP A 234 -0.59 -20.24 7.86
CA ASP A 234 -0.89 -21.68 7.79
C ASP A 234 0.18 -22.47 8.54
N PHE A 235 1.43 -22.03 8.47
CA PHE A 235 2.53 -22.59 9.28
C PHE A 235 2.36 -22.27 10.77
N ASN A 236 1.89 -21.07 11.13
CA ASN A 236 1.55 -20.73 12.52
C ASN A 236 0.44 -21.64 13.03
N MET A 237 -0.60 -21.89 12.22
CA MET A 237 -1.73 -22.75 12.58
C MET A 237 -1.30 -24.22 12.79
N ALA A 238 -0.36 -24.70 11.95
CA ALA A 238 0.21 -26.04 12.15
C ALA A 238 0.92 -26.17 13.49
N LEU A 239 1.74 -25.16 13.87
CA LEU A 239 2.39 -25.08 15.18
C LEU A 239 1.37 -24.96 16.32
N LEU A 240 0.36 -24.10 16.18
CA LEU A 240 -0.70 -23.92 17.16
C LEU A 240 -1.43 -25.25 17.45
N ASN A 241 -1.81 -25.98 16.41
CA ASN A 241 -2.45 -27.28 16.52
C ASN A 241 -1.53 -28.35 17.15
N HIS A 242 -0.23 -28.26 16.90
CA HIS A 242 0.77 -29.12 17.54
C HIS A 242 0.84 -28.82 19.05
N PHE A 243 1.02 -27.56 19.44
CA PHE A 243 1.11 -27.17 20.84
C PHE A 243 -0.20 -27.37 21.61
N GLN A 244 -1.36 -27.23 20.96
CA GLN A 244 -2.64 -27.58 21.58
C GLN A 244 -2.65 -29.04 22.05
N LYS A 245 -2.18 -29.97 21.21
CA LYS A 245 -2.10 -31.39 21.56
C LYS A 245 -1.03 -31.65 22.63
N GLU A 246 0.14 -31.07 22.49
CA GLU A 246 1.24 -31.23 23.44
C GLU A 246 0.86 -30.68 24.83
N PHE A 247 0.31 -29.48 24.93
CA PHE A 247 -0.04 -28.86 26.21
C PHE A 247 -1.21 -29.59 26.88
N LYS A 248 -2.16 -30.10 26.11
CA LYS A 248 -3.22 -30.98 26.65
C LYS A 248 -2.66 -32.26 27.24
N GLY A 249 -1.66 -32.87 26.62
CA GLY A 249 -0.99 -34.06 27.13
C GLY A 249 -0.07 -33.79 28.33
N LYS A 250 0.84 -32.78 28.19
CA LYS A 250 1.90 -32.51 29.16
C LYS A 250 1.41 -31.73 30.38
N TYR A 251 0.60 -30.70 30.18
CA TYR A 251 0.15 -29.78 31.22
C TYR A 251 -1.32 -29.97 31.62
N ARG A 252 -2.08 -30.81 30.90
CA ARG A 252 -3.52 -31.06 31.10
C ARG A 252 -4.37 -29.81 30.95
N ILE A 253 -3.94 -28.83 30.13
CA ILE A 253 -4.68 -27.62 29.77
C ILE A 253 -5.16 -27.72 28.32
N ASP A 254 -6.39 -27.32 28.07
CA ASP A 254 -6.94 -27.22 26.71
C ASP A 254 -7.08 -25.76 26.29
N ILE A 255 -6.08 -25.27 25.55
CA ILE A 255 -6.03 -23.85 25.14
C ILE A 255 -7.18 -23.46 24.22
N ALA A 256 -7.84 -24.41 23.53
CA ALA A 256 -9.00 -24.12 22.68
C ALA A 256 -10.21 -23.57 23.46
N THR A 257 -10.27 -23.81 24.78
CA THR A 257 -11.34 -23.28 25.62
C THR A 257 -11.15 -21.81 26.01
N ASN A 258 -9.96 -21.24 25.73
CA ASN A 258 -9.63 -19.85 26.10
C ASN A 258 -9.04 -19.11 24.89
N PRO A 259 -9.82 -18.19 24.26
CA PRO A 259 -9.35 -17.42 23.09
C PRO A 259 -8.08 -16.59 23.34
N LYS A 260 -7.90 -16.07 24.57
CA LYS A 260 -6.67 -15.32 24.92
C LYS A 260 -5.45 -16.23 24.97
N ALA A 261 -5.59 -17.45 25.51
CA ALA A 261 -4.51 -18.44 25.52
C ALA A 261 -4.15 -18.86 24.09
N MET A 262 -5.15 -19.12 23.24
CA MET A 262 -4.96 -19.41 21.81
C MET A 262 -4.16 -18.28 21.11
N ALA A 263 -4.56 -17.05 21.26
CA ALA A 263 -3.89 -15.90 20.63
C ALA A 263 -2.43 -15.74 21.15
N ARG A 264 -2.18 -15.99 22.44
CA ARG A 264 -0.81 -15.97 23.01
C ARG A 264 0.07 -17.08 22.43
N VAL A 265 -0.46 -18.29 22.28
CA VAL A 265 0.28 -19.39 21.65
C VAL A 265 0.51 -19.14 20.17
N GLU A 266 -0.45 -18.57 19.42
CA GLU A 266 -0.28 -18.21 18.02
C GLU A 266 0.84 -17.15 17.84
N ALA A 267 0.85 -16.11 18.67
CA ALA A 267 1.90 -15.08 18.65
C ALA A 267 3.29 -15.68 18.99
N ALA A 268 3.34 -16.61 19.93
CA ALA A 268 4.59 -17.32 20.28
C ALA A 268 5.04 -18.26 19.15
N ALA A 269 4.10 -18.96 18.49
CA ALA A 269 4.36 -19.82 17.34
C ALA A 269 4.90 -19.02 16.15
N GLU A 270 4.39 -17.81 15.90
CA GLU A 270 4.93 -16.93 14.87
C GLU A 270 6.39 -16.55 15.15
N LYS A 271 6.71 -16.18 16.40
CA LYS A 271 8.09 -15.89 16.81
C LYS A 271 9.00 -17.12 16.66
N LEU A 272 8.53 -18.26 17.12
CA LEU A 272 9.23 -19.55 17.00
C LEU A 272 9.56 -19.88 15.53
N LYS A 273 8.58 -19.79 14.63
CA LYS A 273 8.75 -19.99 13.19
C LYS A 273 9.83 -19.07 12.60
N LYS A 274 9.81 -17.78 12.98
CA LYS A 274 10.81 -16.80 12.53
C LYS A 274 12.22 -17.16 13.01
N ILE A 275 12.37 -17.57 14.26
CA ILE A 275 13.66 -18.01 14.82
C ILE A 275 14.16 -19.29 14.12
N LEU A 276 13.29 -20.27 13.88
CA LEU A 276 13.62 -21.51 13.17
C LEU A 276 14.06 -21.30 11.72
N SER A 277 13.70 -20.15 11.11
CA SER A 277 14.20 -19.80 9.77
C SER A 277 15.71 -19.48 9.75
N ALA A 278 16.28 -19.07 10.89
CA ALA A 278 17.70 -18.79 11.06
C ALA A 278 18.42 -19.88 11.87
N ASN A 279 17.79 -20.36 12.95
CA ASN A 279 18.40 -21.27 13.93
C ASN A 279 17.94 -22.72 13.70
N GLN A 280 18.74 -23.69 14.18
CA GLN A 280 18.41 -25.12 14.09
C GLN A 280 17.37 -25.55 15.14
N GLN A 281 17.25 -24.80 16.23
CA GLN A 281 16.27 -25.04 17.29
C GLN A 281 15.87 -23.72 17.94
N ALA A 282 14.67 -23.68 18.51
CA ALA A 282 14.16 -22.51 19.21
C ALA A 282 13.24 -22.91 20.37
N PRO A 283 13.28 -22.18 21.50
CA PRO A 283 12.38 -22.36 22.62
C PRO A 283 11.05 -21.63 22.40
N LEU A 284 9.99 -22.20 22.94
CA LEU A 284 8.71 -21.53 23.15
C LEU A 284 8.44 -21.53 24.63
N ASN A 285 8.38 -20.34 25.24
CA ASN A 285 8.08 -20.15 26.66
C ASN A 285 6.94 -19.15 26.79
N ILE A 286 5.90 -19.50 27.53
CA ILE A 286 4.76 -18.61 27.81
C ILE A 286 4.43 -18.75 29.30
N GLU A 287 4.65 -17.69 30.05
CA GLU A 287 4.37 -17.63 31.49
C GLU A 287 2.86 -17.47 31.71
N SER A 288 2.32 -18.12 32.73
CA SER A 288 0.93 -18.02 33.15
C SER A 288 -0.05 -18.05 31.94
N LEU A 289 0.08 -19.09 31.09
CA LEU A 289 -0.72 -19.21 29.87
C LEU A 289 -2.20 -19.38 30.18
N MET A 290 -2.49 -20.31 31.11
CA MET A 290 -3.85 -20.65 31.51
C MET A 290 -3.79 -21.34 32.90
N ASN A 291 -4.69 -20.97 33.81
CA ASN A 291 -4.76 -21.51 35.19
C ASN A 291 -3.41 -21.37 35.95
N ASP A 292 -2.72 -20.24 35.74
CA ASP A 292 -1.39 -19.93 36.30
C ASP A 292 -0.30 -20.97 35.96
N ILE A 293 -0.46 -21.69 34.85
CA ILE A 293 0.50 -22.68 34.38
C ILE A 293 1.42 -22.07 33.33
N ASP A 294 2.74 -22.16 33.60
CA ASP A 294 3.77 -21.86 32.64
C ASP A 294 3.96 -23.03 31.67
N VAL A 295 4.08 -22.72 30.39
CA VAL A 295 4.34 -23.73 29.36
C VAL A 295 5.68 -23.47 28.69
N ASN A 296 6.39 -24.55 28.42
CA ASN A 296 7.64 -24.53 27.68
C ASN A 296 7.74 -25.71 26.71
N ALA A 297 8.35 -25.44 25.57
CA ALA A 297 8.70 -26.42 24.56
C ALA A 297 10.01 -26.04 23.87
N MET A 298 10.74 -27.02 23.38
CA MET A 298 11.87 -26.83 22.50
C MET A 298 11.55 -27.50 21.18
N VAL A 299 11.68 -26.79 20.07
CA VAL A 299 11.39 -27.34 18.73
C VAL A 299 12.62 -27.19 17.87
N THR A 300 12.99 -28.24 17.19
CA THR A 300 14.04 -28.22 16.17
C THR A 300 13.44 -27.85 14.80
N ARG A 301 14.26 -27.29 13.91
CA ARG A 301 13.86 -27.00 12.51
C ARG A 301 13.37 -28.28 11.82
N GLN A 302 14.04 -29.40 12.03
CA GLN A 302 13.68 -30.68 11.43
C GLN A 302 12.28 -31.17 11.86
N GLU A 303 11.96 -31.05 13.18
CA GLU A 303 10.62 -31.37 13.70
C GLU A 303 9.56 -30.45 13.10
N PHE A 304 9.85 -29.15 13.01
CA PHE A 304 8.95 -28.17 12.39
C PHE A 304 8.71 -28.50 10.91
N GLU A 305 9.76 -28.76 10.14
CA GLU A 305 9.66 -29.09 8.70
C GLU A 305 8.89 -30.39 8.48
N ALA A 306 9.10 -31.40 9.32
CA ALA A 306 8.30 -32.63 9.28
C ALA A 306 6.81 -32.39 9.60
N LEU A 307 6.52 -31.52 10.58
CA LEU A 307 5.15 -31.15 10.94
C LEU A 307 4.42 -30.46 9.79
N VAL A 308 5.11 -29.60 9.04
CA VAL A 308 4.53 -28.78 7.98
C VAL A 308 4.73 -29.38 6.57
N GLU A 309 5.22 -30.61 6.46
CA GLU A 309 5.44 -31.31 5.19
C GLU A 309 4.22 -31.28 4.25
N PRO A 310 2.97 -31.45 4.73
CA PRO A 310 1.78 -31.35 3.86
C PRO A 310 1.60 -29.93 3.25
N LEU A 311 2.04 -28.88 3.93
CA LEU A 311 2.04 -27.51 3.39
C LEU A 311 3.18 -27.34 2.38
N LEU A 312 4.38 -27.82 2.72
CA LEU A 312 5.54 -27.71 1.84
C LEU A 312 5.31 -28.40 0.47
N ASN A 313 4.50 -29.45 0.42
CA ASN A 313 4.15 -30.13 -0.84
C ASN A 313 3.30 -29.27 -1.79
N LYS A 314 2.68 -28.19 -1.30
CA LYS A 314 1.91 -27.26 -2.14
C LYS A 314 2.78 -26.18 -2.82
N VAL A 315 4.03 -26.03 -2.43
CA VAL A 315 4.92 -24.93 -2.91
C VAL A 315 5.09 -24.93 -4.42
N LEU A 316 5.13 -26.12 -5.05
CA LEU A 316 5.42 -26.24 -6.48
C LEU A 316 4.20 -26.03 -7.39
N SER A 317 2.99 -26.28 -6.90
CA SER A 317 1.78 -26.21 -7.72
C SER A 317 1.56 -24.87 -8.43
N PRO A 318 1.68 -23.68 -7.76
CA PRO A 318 1.57 -22.41 -8.47
C PRO A 318 2.70 -22.18 -9.48
N LEU A 319 3.90 -22.73 -9.24
CA LEU A 319 5.02 -22.61 -10.19
C LEU A 319 4.79 -23.42 -11.47
N GLU A 320 4.28 -24.64 -11.33
CA GLU A 320 3.88 -25.47 -12.47
C GLU A 320 2.78 -24.77 -13.29
N GLN A 321 1.78 -24.22 -12.59
CA GLN A 321 0.66 -23.52 -13.22
C GLN A 321 1.12 -22.27 -13.98
N VAL A 322 1.98 -21.44 -13.38
CA VAL A 322 2.42 -20.18 -14.03
C VAL A 322 3.27 -20.45 -15.26
N LEU A 323 4.10 -21.51 -15.26
CA LEU A 323 4.89 -21.92 -16.42
C LEU A 323 3.98 -22.44 -17.55
N ALA A 324 2.98 -23.25 -17.19
CA ALA A 324 1.98 -23.76 -18.15
C ALA A 324 1.17 -22.62 -18.78
N ASP A 325 0.67 -21.66 -17.97
CA ASP A 325 -0.08 -20.51 -18.45
C ASP A 325 0.79 -19.57 -19.32
N ALA A 326 2.06 -19.41 -18.99
CA ALA A 326 3.03 -18.68 -19.80
C ALA A 326 3.49 -19.42 -21.06
N LYS A 327 3.18 -20.72 -21.18
CA LYS A 327 3.61 -21.62 -22.27
C LYS A 327 5.13 -21.67 -22.44
N ILE A 328 5.84 -21.75 -21.32
CA ILE A 328 7.30 -21.86 -21.24
C ILE A 328 7.72 -22.99 -20.32
N THR A 329 8.98 -23.37 -20.42
CA THR A 329 9.60 -24.34 -19.50
C THR A 329 10.38 -23.61 -18.40
N LYS A 330 10.78 -24.34 -17.36
CA LYS A 330 11.65 -23.80 -16.29
C LYS A 330 13.00 -23.32 -16.80
N ASP A 331 13.49 -23.90 -17.90
CA ASP A 331 14.78 -23.55 -18.51
C ASP A 331 14.75 -22.18 -19.20
N ASP A 332 13.54 -21.74 -19.62
CA ASP A 332 13.31 -20.43 -20.23
C ASP A 332 13.30 -19.27 -19.25
N VAL A 333 13.28 -19.53 -17.93
CA VAL A 333 13.31 -18.51 -16.89
C VAL A 333 14.75 -18.15 -16.58
N ASP A 334 15.15 -16.88 -16.75
CA ASP A 334 16.52 -16.43 -16.53
C ASP A 334 16.83 -16.22 -15.04
N PHE A 335 15.91 -15.63 -14.27
CA PHE A 335 16.08 -15.32 -12.85
C PHE A 335 14.83 -15.66 -12.04
N ILE A 336 15.02 -16.01 -10.76
CA ILE A 336 13.95 -16.28 -9.80
C ILE A 336 14.13 -15.30 -8.63
N GLU A 337 13.23 -14.34 -8.49
CA GLU A 337 13.24 -13.34 -7.42
C GLU A 337 12.23 -13.71 -6.34
N LEU A 338 12.68 -13.77 -5.10
CA LEU A 338 11.85 -14.09 -3.94
C LEU A 338 11.42 -12.82 -3.21
N VAL A 339 10.11 -12.71 -2.96
CA VAL A 339 9.44 -11.62 -2.23
C VAL A 339 8.56 -12.24 -1.14
N GLY A 340 8.18 -11.45 -0.15
CA GLY A 340 7.34 -11.91 0.95
C GLY A 340 8.11 -12.61 2.07
N GLY A 341 7.69 -12.35 3.31
CA GLY A 341 8.41 -12.78 4.50
C GLY A 341 8.53 -14.30 4.67
N SER A 342 7.55 -15.07 4.17
CA SER A 342 7.55 -16.54 4.30
C SER A 342 8.54 -17.23 3.37
N THR A 343 9.05 -16.56 2.34
CA THR A 343 10.13 -17.09 1.49
C THR A 343 11.46 -17.22 2.23
N ARG A 344 11.56 -16.70 3.47
CA ARG A 344 12.76 -16.87 4.31
C ARG A 344 12.94 -18.28 4.85
N MET A 345 11.87 -19.09 4.88
CA MET A 345 11.94 -20.48 5.37
C MET A 345 12.86 -21.33 4.47
N PRO A 346 13.89 -22.00 5.06
CA PRO A 346 14.86 -22.80 4.31
C PRO A 346 14.21 -23.87 3.42
N ALA A 347 13.28 -24.65 3.95
CA ALA A 347 12.60 -25.72 3.21
C ALA A 347 11.82 -25.20 1.97
N ILE A 348 11.27 -24.00 2.02
CA ILE A 348 10.63 -23.36 0.86
C ILE A 348 11.67 -23.02 -0.22
N LYS A 349 12.79 -22.39 0.19
CA LYS A 349 13.87 -22.03 -0.73
C LYS A 349 14.45 -23.23 -1.42
N GLU A 350 14.74 -24.29 -0.65
CA GLU A 350 15.31 -25.54 -1.16
C GLU A 350 14.40 -26.20 -2.21
N ARG A 351 13.09 -26.24 -1.96
CA ARG A 351 12.12 -26.80 -2.92
C ARG A 351 12.03 -25.97 -4.21
N ILE A 352 11.99 -24.63 -4.10
CA ILE A 352 11.97 -23.75 -5.26
C ILE A 352 13.28 -23.88 -6.06
N GLN A 353 14.42 -23.90 -5.37
CA GLN A 353 15.73 -24.07 -6.01
C GLN A 353 15.86 -25.42 -6.71
N ALA A 354 15.42 -26.50 -6.08
CA ALA A 354 15.43 -27.83 -6.67
C ALA A 354 14.51 -27.92 -7.90
N PHE A 355 13.33 -27.27 -7.85
CA PHE A 355 12.39 -27.24 -8.96
C PHE A 355 12.99 -26.57 -10.21
N PHE A 356 13.58 -25.39 -10.08
CA PHE A 356 14.17 -24.67 -11.20
C PHE A 356 15.56 -25.18 -11.59
N GLY A 357 16.29 -25.84 -10.67
CA GLY A 357 17.70 -26.21 -10.87
C GLY A 357 18.63 -25.02 -11.03
N LYS A 358 18.23 -23.84 -10.53
CA LYS A 358 18.94 -22.54 -10.65
C LYS A 358 19.08 -21.89 -9.29
N THR A 359 20.10 -21.02 -9.15
CA THR A 359 20.26 -20.19 -7.95
C THR A 359 19.12 -19.18 -7.82
N LEU A 360 18.64 -18.98 -6.58
CA LEU A 360 17.62 -17.99 -6.29
C LEU A 360 18.25 -16.60 -6.16
N SER A 361 17.52 -15.57 -6.60
CA SER A 361 17.92 -14.17 -6.50
C SER A 361 17.28 -13.51 -5.28
N PHE A 362 18.04 -12.63 -4.63
CA PHE A 362 17.62 -11.85 -3.46
C PHE A 362 17.99 -10.37 -3.66
N THR A 363 17.82 -9.85 -4.87
CA THR A 363 18.20 -8.47 -5.20
C THR A 363 17.19 -7.45 -4.70
N LEU A 364 15.97 -7.90 -4.37
CA LEU A 364 14.90 -7.11 -3.79
C LEU A 364 14.83 -7.32 -2.27
N ASN A 365 14.49 -6.27 -1.54
CA ASN A 365 14.12 -6.42 -0.13
C ASN A 365 12.75 -7.12 -0.05
N GLN A 366 12.70 -8.29 0.56
CA GLN A 366 11.52 -9.16 0.59
C GLN A 366 10.28 -8.53 1.25
N ASP A 367 10.47 -7.59 2.18
CA ASP A 367 9.37 -6.92 2.90
C ASP A 367 8.98 -5.57 2.26
N GLU A 368 9.86 -4.96 1.44
CA GLU A 368 9.70 -3.60 0.94
C GLU A 368 9.48 -3.51 -0.58
N ALA A 369 9.78 -4.58 -1.32
CA ALA A 369 9.82 -4.58 -2.78
C ALA A 369 8.51 -4.10 -3.42
N ILE A 370 7.37 -4.53 -2.87
CA ILE A 370 6.04 -4.21 -3.36
C ILE A 370 5.73 -2.72 -3.12
N ALA A 371 5.96 -2.23 -1.89
CA ALA A 371 5.73 -0.82 -1.55
C ALA A 371 6.61 0.12 -2.39
N ARG A 372 7.89 -0.23 -2.58
CA ARG A 372 8.81 0.51 -3.44
C ARG A 372 8.34 0.52 -4.89
N GLY A 373 7.88 -0.61 -5.42
CA GLY A 373 7.29 -0.71 -6.76
C GLY A 373 6.04 0.15 -6.92
N CYS A 374 5.15 0.17 -5.93
CA CYS A 374 3.99 1.06 -5.90
C CYS A 374 4.39 2.54 -5.88
N ALA A 375 5.44 2.92 -5.15
CA ALA A 375 5.93 4.29 -5.12
C ALA A 375 6.53 4.70 -6.49
N PHE A 376 7.26 3.81 -7.17
CA PHE A 376 7.70 4.05 -8.55
C PHE A 376 6.52 4.21 -9.50
N ALA A 377 5.50 3.35 -9.41
CA ALA A 377 4.29 3.48 -10.22
C ALA A 377 3.57 4.81 -9.97
N CYS A 378 3.49 5.26 -8.70
CA CYS A 378 2.91 6.53 -8.33
C CYS A 378 3.72 7.71 -8.92
N ALA A 379 5.06 7.63 -8.88
CA ALA A 379 5.95 8.63 -9.46
C ALA A 379 5.83 8.73 -10.99
N ILE A 380 5.69 7.60 -11.70
CA ILE A 380 5.47 7.55 -13.15
C ILE A 380 4.14 8.24 -13.52
N LEU A 381 3.10 8.05 -12.71
CA LEU A 381 1.77 8.63 -12.95
C LEU A 381 1.65 10.09 -12.49
N SER A 382 2.60 10.59 -11.70
CA SER A 382 2.59 11.94 -11.16
C SER A 382 3.23 12.94 -12.14
N PRO A 383 2.57 14.06 -12.45
CA PRO A 383 3.15 15.07 -13.34
C PRO A 383 4.33 15.86 -12.70
N VAL A 384 4.51 15.73 -11.39
CA VAL A 384 5.51 16.49 -10.61
C VAL A 384 6.87 15.79 -10.57
N PHE A 385 6.90 14.47 -10.66
CA PHE A 385 8.12 13.69 -10.57
C PHE A 385 8.62 13.27 -11.97
N LYS A 386 9.87 13.62 -12.28
CA LYS A 386 10.54 13.10 -13.47
C LYS A 386 11.26 11.82 -13.10
N VAL A 387 10.67 10.71 -13.46
CA VAL A 387 11.28 9.39 -13.39
C VAL A 387 11.59 8.89 -14.80
N ARG A 388 12.45 7.90 -14.89
CA ARG A 388 12.74 7.21 -16.14
C ARG A 388 11.45 6.61 -16.70
N ASP A 389 11.19 6.80 -17.98
CA ASP A 389 10.07 6.19 -18.67
C ASP A 389 10.15 4.66 -18.56
N PHE A 390 9.07 4.07 -18.03
CA PHE A 390 8.96 2.63 -17.89
C PHE A 390 7.51 2.20 -18.12
N SER A 391 7.29 1.42 -19.17
CA SER A 391 5.97 0.91 -19.54
C SER A 391 5.66 -0.35 -18.76
N VAL A 392 4.41 -0.47 -18.30
CA VAL A 392 3.92 -1.61 -17.51
C VAL A 392 2.70 -2.20 -18.20
N ALA A 393 2.88 -3.32 -18.85
CA ALA A 393 1.83 -4.14 -19.43
C ALA A 393 1.48 -5.28 -18.45
N ASP A 394 0.33 -5.17 -17.78
CA ASP A 394 -0.22 -6.19 -16.88
C ASP A 394 -1.14 -7.15 -17.64
N ILE A 395 -1.81 -8.07 -16.97
CA ILE A 395 -2.52 -9.20 -17.59
C ILE A 395 -3.97 -9.32 -17.09
N VAL A 396 -4.88 -9.72 -17.99
CA VAL A 396 -6.24 -10.14 -17.64
C VAL A 396 -6.20 -11.55 -17.05
N ASN A 397 -6.56 -11.71 -15.78
CA ASN A 397 -6.53 -13.00 -15.10
C ASN A 397 -7.79 -13.85 -15.36
N TYR A 398 -8.93 -13.21 -15.54
CA TYR A 398 -10.21 -13.88 -15.77
C TYR A 398 -10.88 -13.32 -17.02
N PRO A 399 -11.39 -14.17 -17.92
CA PRO A 399 -12.05 -13.71 -19.14
C PRO A 399 -13.37 -13.03 -18.80
N ILE A 400 -13.65 -11.92 -19.52
CA ILE A 400 -14.85 -11.09 -19.32
C ILE A 400 -15.75 -11.20 -20.53
N GLU A 401 -17.01 -11.50 -20.28
CA GLU A 401 -18.09 -11.62 -21.25
C GLU A 401 -19.11 -10.51 -21.06
N PHE A 402 -19.60 -9.97 -22.15
CA PHE A 402 -20.80 -9.15 -22.18
C PHE A 402 -21.97 -9.97 -22.70
N SER A 403 -23.12 -9.81 -22.10
CA SER A 403 -24.39 -10.38 -22.54
C SER A 403 -25.45 -9.26 -22.68
N TRP A 404 -26.41 -9.48 -23.56
CA TRP A 404 -27.51 -8.55 -23.83
C TRP A 404 -28.75 -9.29 -24.22
N GLU A 405 -29.90 -8.61 -24.15
CA GLU A 405 -31.17 -9.15 -24.64
C GLU A 405 -31.19 -9.16 -26.15
N LYS A 406 -31.72 -10.27 -26.72
CA LYS A 406 -31.89 -10.44 -28.16
C LYS A 406 -32.86 -9.40 -28.71
N ASP A 407 -32.49 -8.75 -29.81
CA ASP A 407 -33.42 -7.92 -30.54
C ASP A 407 -34.36 -8.80 -31.35
N VAL A 408 -35.68 -8.54 -31.29
CA VAL A 408 -36.72 -9.35 -31.97
C VAL A 408 -36.56 -9.31 -33.50
N ASP A 409 -36.02 -8.21 -34.01
CA ASP A 409 -35.85 -7.98 -35.43
C ASP A 409 -34.52 -8.55 -35.98
N ILE A 410 -33.68 -9.16 -35.12
CA ILE A 410 -32.39 -9.77 -35.50
C ILE A 410 -32.39 -11.24 -35.04
N PRO A 411 -32.97 -12.17 -35.81
CA PRO A 411 -33.19 -13.55 -35.36
C PRO A 411 -31.92 -14.36 -35.13
N ASP A 412 -30.81 -14.03 -35.81
CA ASP A 412 -29.52 -14.76 -35.71
C ASP A 412 -28.48 -14.02 -34.88
N GLU A 413 -28.91 -13.10 -34.02
CA GLU A 413 -27.98 -12.34 -33.13
C GLU A 413 -27.43 -13.22 -32.03
N ASP A 414 -26.10 -13.20 -31.88
CA ASP A 414 -25.44 -13.68 -30.68
C ASP A 414 -25.83 -12.76 -29.51
N THR A 415 -26.15 -13.34 -28.35
CA THR A 415 -26.56 -12.61 -27.14
C THR A 415 -25.47 -12.49 -26.11
N SER A 416 -24.28 -13.03 -26.38
CA SER A 416 -23.09 -12.89 -25.53
C SER A 416 -21.81 -12.89 -26.35
N LEU A 417 -20.77 -12.25 -25.81
CA LEU A 417 -19.46 -12.19 -26.42
C LEU A 417 -18.37 -12.08 -25.33
N THR A 418 -17.39 -12.97 -25.36
CA THR A 418 -16.18 -12.81 -24.58
C THR A 418 -15.28 -11.75 -25.22
N VAL A 419 -15.15 -10.60 -24.56
CA VAL A 419 -14.46 -9.41 -25.11
C VAL A 419 -13.01 -9.34 -24.63
N PHE A 420 -12.76 -9.71 -23.39
CA PHE A 420 -11.41 -9.73 -22.81
C PHE A 420 -11.06 -11.16 -22.41
N ASN A 421 -10.10 -11.75 -23.11
CA ASN A 421 -9.65 -13.12 -22.85
C ASN A 421 -8.61 -13.18 -21.73
N LYS A 422 -8.54 -14.31 -21.01
CA LYS A 422 -7.43 -14.61 -20.07
C LYS A 422 -6.10 -14.48 -20.81
N GLY A 423 -5.12 -13.84 -20.19
CA GLY A 423 -3.81 -13.61 -20.79
C GLY A 423 -3.73 -12.34 -21.66
N GLY A 424 -4.83 -11.63 -21.87
CA GLY A 424 -4.83 -10.35 -22.58
C GLY A 424 -4.09 -9.25 -21.82
N VAL A 425 -3.51 -8.31 -22.54
CA VAL A 425 -2.73 -7.19 -21.97
C VAL A 425 -3.65 -6.16 -21.31
N LEU A 426 -3.22 -5.61 -20.17
CA LEU A 426 -3.85 -4.49 -19.46
C LEU A 426 -2.92 -3.25 -19.43
N PRO A 427 -3.48 -2.04 -19.61
CA PRO A 427 -4.89 -1.71 -19.91
C PRO A 427 -5.27 -2.10 -21.34
N SER A 428 -6.56 -2.40 -21.58
CA SER A 428 -7.07 -2.78 -22.90
C SER A 428 -8.40 -2.12 -23.19
N THR A 429 -8.58 -1.68 -24.42
CA THR A 429 -9.81 -1.05 -24.91
C THR A 429 -10.35 -1.83 -26.12
N LYS A 430 -11.65 -2.10 -26.11
CA LYS A 430 -12.37 -2.74 -27.22
C LYS A 430 -13.59 -1.92 -27.59
N ILE A 431 -13.89 -1.88 -28.87
CA ILE A 431 -15.10 -1.23 -29.39
C ILE A 431 -16.09 -2.31 -29.77
N LEU A 432 -17.27 -2.28 -29.15
CA LEU A 432 -18.39 -3.16 -29.43
C LEU A 432 -19.36 -2.42 -30.36
N THR A 433 -19.81 -3.07 -31.41
CA THR A 433 -20.75 -2.48 -32.36
C THR A 433 -22.08 -3.20 -32.26
N PHE A 434 -23.17 -2.45 -32.08
CA PHE A 434 -24.52 -2.95 -31.99
C PHE A 434 -25.42 -2.22 -33.00
N TYR A 435 -26.36 -2.96 -33.57
CA TYR A 435 -27.45 -2.43 -34.41
C TYR A 435 -28.71 -2.46 -33.57
N ARG A 436 -29.26 -1.29 -33.20
CA ARG A 436 -30.41 -1.20 -32.29
C ARG A 436 -31.43 -0.16 -32.75
N LYS A 437 -32.72 -0.45 -32.44
CA LYS A 437 -33.83 0.47 -32.67
C LYS A 437 -34.22 1.27 -31.45
N GLN A 438 -33.91 0.74 -30.26
CA GLN A 438 -34.28 1.29 -28.97
C GLN A 438 -33.15 1.15 -27.92
N PRO A 439 -33.23 1.87 -26.79
CA PRO A 439 -32.30 1.70 -25.68
C PRO A 439 -32.19 0.25 -25.23
N PHE A 440 -30.99 -0.17 -24.82
CA PHE A 440 -30.68 -1.55 -24.43
C PHE A 440 -29.69 -1.60 -23.29
N ASP A 441 -29.63 -2.74 -22.62
CA ASP A 441 -28.73 -2.99 -21.51
C ASP A 441 -27.66 -4.03 -21.90
N LEU A 442 -26.46 -3.82 -21.39
CA LEU A 442 -25.35 -4.77 -21.43
C LEU A 442 -25.04 -5.22 -20.00
N GLU A 443 -24.93 -6.51 -19.79
CA GLU A 443 -24.44 -7.06 -18.54
C GLU A 443 -23.04 -7.63 -18.76
N ALA A 444 -22.08 -7.18 -17.96
CA ALA A 444 -20.72 -7.69 -17.93
C ALA A 444 -20.55 -8.66 -16.78
N ARG A 445 -19.96 -9.82 -17.06
CA ARG A 445 -19.66 -10.86 -16.09
C ARG A 445 -18.38 -11.61 -16.46
N TYR A 446 -17.83 -12.34 -15.50
CA TYR A 446 -16.77 -13.30 -15.81
C TYR A 446 -17.38 -14.54 -16.47
N SER A 447 -16.79 -14.98 -17.60
CA SER A 447 -17.33 -16.08 -18.40
C SER A 447 -17.11 -17.47 -17.78
N ASN A 448 -16.18 -17.59 -16.82
CA ASN A 448 -15.91 -18.85 -16.08
C ASN A 448 -16.11 -18.65 -14.57
N PRO A 449 -17.34 -18.73 -14.05
CA PRO A 449 -17.61 -18.54 -12.62
C PRO A 449 -16.93 -19.56 -11.70
N GLU A 450 -16.79 -20.81 -12.13
CA GLU A 450 -16.16 -21.87 -11.34
C GLU A 450 -14.65 -21.64 -11.12
N GLY A 451 -14.01 -20.94 -12.04
CA GLY A 451 -12.60 -20.55 -11.96
C GLY A 451 -12.33 -19.32 -11.09
N LEU A 452 -13.38 -18.66 -10.56
CA LEU A 452 -13.21 -17.47 -9.74
C LEU A 452 -12.78 -17.84 -8.31
N PRO A 453 -11.98 -16.98 -7.66
CA PRO A 453 -11.45 -17.23 -6.33
C PRO A 453 -12.57 -17.32 -5.28
N GLY A 454 -12.74 -18.51 -4.65
CA GLY A 454 -13.75 -18.73 -3.60
C GLY A 454 -15.18 -18.62 -4.08
N LYS A 455 -15.44 -18.85 -5.38
CA LYS A 455 -16.76 -18.73 -6.01
C LYS A 455 -17.43 -17.37 -5.78
N ILE A 456 -16.62 -16.31 -5.80
CA ILE A 456 -17.13 -14.94 -5.71
C ILE A 456 -18.09 -14.67 -6.87
N SER A 457 -19.02 -13.72 -6.69
CA SER A 457 -19.98 -13.35 -7.73
C SER A 457 -19.29 -13.05 -9.06
N PRO A 458 -19.73 -13.66 -10.18
CA PRO A 458 -19.19 -13.36 -11.50
C PRO A 458 -19.64 -12.00 -12.05
N PHE A 459 -20.62 -11.36 -11.43
CA PHE A 459 -21.17 -10.07 -11.87
C PHE A 459 -20.13 -8.95 -11.74
N ILE A 460 -19.98 -8.15 -12.82
CA ILE A 460 -19.09 -6.98 -12.87
C ILE A 460 -19.91 -5.70 -12.91
N GLY A 461 -20.89 -5.63 -13.81
CA GLY A 461 -21.73 -4.45 -13.93
C GLY A 461 -22.78 -4.56 -15.02
N ARG A 462 -23.80 -3.69 -14.94
CA ARG A 462 -24.84 -3.49 -15.95
C ARG A 462 -24.71 -2.08 -16.52
N PHE A 463 -24.70 -1.96 -17.82
CA PHE A 463 -24.51 -0.71 -18.56
C PHE A 463 -25.71 -0.45 -19.44
N SER A 464 -26.53 0.55 -19.10
CA SER A 464 -27.72 0.94 -19.85
C SER A 464 -27.36 2.00 -20.88
N VAL A 465 -27.52 1.69 -22.15
CA VAL A 465 -27.30 2.61 -23.27
C VAL A 465 -28.61 3.36 -23.58
N LYS A 466 -28.60 4.67 -23.42
CA LYS A 466 -29.77 5.54 -23.60
C LYS A 466 -29.66 6.34 -24.90
N GLY A 467 -30.77 6.95 -25.34
CA GLY A 467 -30.78 7.84 -26.49
C GLY A 467 -30.77 7.13 -27.86
N VAL A 468 -30.87 5.80 -27.88
CA VAL A 468 -30.94 5.03 -29.12
C VAL A 468 -32.33 5.20 -29.76
N LYS A 469 -32.33 5.57 -31.04
CA LYS A 469 -33.56 5.74 -31.84
C LYS A 469 -33.33 5.16 -33.22
N ALA A 470 -34.33 4.46 -33.75
CA ALA A 470 -34.28 3.94 -35.12
C ALA A 470 -34.03 5.09 -36.12
N ASP A 471 -33.11 4.90 -37.05
CA ASP A 471 -32.95 5.78 -38.20
C ASP A 471 -34.04 5.44 -39.25
N PRO A 472 -34.85 6.41 -39.69
CA PRO A 472 -35.89 6.16 -40.71
C PRO A 472 -35.36 5.61 -42.04
N LYS A 473 -34.05 5.78 -42.31
CA LYS A 473 -33.42 5.32 -43.57
C LYS A 473 -32.83 3.92 -43.49
N THR A 474 -32.29 3.55 -42.32
CA THR A 474 -31.52 2.32 -42.10
C THR A 474 -32.22 1.32 -41.19
N GLU A 475 -33.37 1.69 -40.64
CA GLU A 475 -34.15 0.94 -39.64
C GLU A 475 -33.44 0.75 -38.29
N PHE A 476 -32.10 0.84 -38.23
CA PHE A 476 -31.25 0.66 -37.02
C PHE A 476 -30.32 1.84 -36.86
N MET A 477 -30.01 2.15 -35.61
CA MET A 477 -28.87 3.00 -35.22
C MET A 477 -27.64 2.12 -35.03
N ILE A 478 -26.52 2.49 -35.65
CA ILE A 478 -25.22 1.81 -35.44
C ILE A 478 -24.55 2.39 -34.20
N CYS A 479 -24.66 1.67 -33.09
CA CYS A 479 -24.11 2.06 -31.78
C CYS A 479 -22.72 1.49 -31.61
N LYS A 480 -21.75 2.32 -31.26
CA LYS A 480 -20.37 1.90 -30.90
C LYS A 480 -20.10 2.23 -29.44
N LEU A 481 -19.75 1.20 -28.67
CA LEU A 481 -19.48 1.30 -27.22
C LEU A 481 -18.02 0.99 -26.95
N LYS A 482 -17.36 1.88 -26.24
CA LYS A 482 -15.95 1.75 -25.83
C LYS A 482 -15.88 1.07 -24.48
N ALA A 483 -15.68 -0.25 -24.47
CA ALA A 483 -15.40 -1.04 -23.27
C ALA A 483 -13.90 -1.02 -22.98
N ARG A 484 -13.53 -0.77 -21.73
CA ARG A 484 -12.13 -0.70 -21.32
C ARG A 484 -11.92 -1.37 -19.97
N VAL A 485 -10.92 -2.23 -19.91
CA VAL A 485 -10.29 -2.60 -18.63
C VAL A 485 -9.13 -1.64 -18.40
N ASN A 486 -9.24 -0.83 -17.36
CA ASN A 486 -8.34 0.28 -17.11
C ASN A 486 -7.05 -0.15 -16.34
N ILE A 487 -6.21 0.83 -15.97
CA ILE A 487 -4.96 0.58 -15.23
C ILE A 487 -5.17 0.01 -13.81
N HIS A 488 -6.39 0.09 -13.26
CA HIS A 488 -6.74 -0.54 -11.98
C HIS A 488 -7.14 -2.02 -12.15
N GLY A 489 -7.24 -2.51 -13.41
CA GLY A 489 -7.80 -3.84 -13.69
C GLY A 489 -9.32 -3.90 -13.53
N ILE A 490 -10.01 -2.78 -13.71
CA ILE A 490 -11.47 -2.61 -13.54
C ILE A 490 -12.10 -2.33 -14.89
N LEU A 491 -13.23 -3.01 -15.15
CA LEU A 491 -14.01 -2.84 -16.38
C LEU A 491 -14.96 -1.65 -16.28
N ASN A 492 -14.94 -0.82 -17.32
CA ASN A 492 -15.96 0.22 -17.54
C ASN A 492 -16.34 0.28 -19.02
N VAL A 493 -17.57 0.73 -19.30
CA VAL A 493 -17.97 1.21 -20.63
C VAL A 493 -17.87 2.74 -20.58
N GLU A 494 -16.73 3.26 -21.10
CA GLU A 494 -16.33 4.66 -20.90
C GLU A 494 -17.18 5.63 -21.73
N SER A 495 -17.58 5.24 -22.94
CA SER A 495 -18.37 6.08 -23.83
C SER A 495 -19.14 5.25 -24.85
N GLY A 496 -20.27 5.78 -25.27
CA GLY A 496 -21.05 5.31 -26.42
C GLY A 496 -21.22 6.44 -27.42
N TYR A 497 -21.24 6.09 -28.68
CA TYR A 497 -21.56 7.01 -29.76
C TYR A 497 -22.21 6.23 -30.92
N TYR A 498 -22.93 6.95 -31.78
CA TYR A 498 -23.48 6.35 -32.97
C TYR A 498 -22.83 6.91 -34.25
N VAL A 499 -22.83 6.08 -35.27
CA VAL A 499 -22.25 6.39 -36.57
C VAL A 499 -23.27 6.21 -37.68
N GLU A 500 -23.08 6.93 -38.76
CA GLU A 500 -23.84 6.76 -40.02
C GLU A 500 -22.85 6.49 -41.15
N ASP A 501 -23.27 5.66 -42.11
CA ASP A 501 -22.52 5.42 -43.34
C ASP A 501 -22.67 6.62 -44.26
N GLN A 502 -21.60 7.34 -44.55
CA GLN A 502 -21.52 8.42 -45.54
C GLN A 502 -20.60 7.99 -46.67
N GLU A 503 -21.07 8.27 -47.90
CA GLU A 503 -20.23 8.14 -49.09
C GLU A 503 -19.26 9.33 -49.12
N VAL A 504 -17.99 9.08 -48.94
CA VAL A 504 -16.91 10.06 -49.06
C VAL A 504 -16.12 9.76 -50.31
N GLU A 505 -15.90 10.76 -51.13
CA GLU A 505 -15.04 10.66 -52.29
C GLU A 505 -13.57 10.76 -51.83
N GLU A 506 -12.83 9.67 -51.88
CA GLU A 506 -11.36 9.67 -51.59
C GLU A 506 -10.60 9.77 -52.93
N GLU A 507 -9.64 10.69 -53.00
CA GLU A 507 -8.67 10.78 -54.09
C GLU A 507 -7.78 9.53 -54.11
N ILE A 508 -7.73 8.85 -55.22
CA ILE A 508 -6.85 7.70 -55.43
C ILE A 508 -5.42 8.25 -55.51
N LYS A 509 -4.64 8.10 -54.44
CA LYS A 509 -3.17 8.23 -54.51
C LYS A 509 -2.64 6.99 -55.21
N ASP A 510 -2.13 7.16 -56.40
CA ASP A 510 -1.33 6.12 -57.06
C ASP A 510 -0.09 5.80 -56.22
N ASP A 511 -0.13 4.69 -55.53
CA ASP A 511 1.05 4.07 -54.95
C ASP A 511 1.96 3.57 -56.09
N LYS A 512 2.93 4.39 -56.46
CA LYS A 512 4.06 3.93 -57.27
C LYS A 512 4.77 2.82 -56.52
N LYS A 513 4.48 1.58 -56.90
CA LYS A 513 5.38 0.47 -56.59
C LYS A 513 6.70 0.72 -57.36
N ASP A 514 7.74 0.93 -56.62
CA ASP A 514 9.13 0.87 -57.08
C ASP A 514 9.46 -0.61 -57.31
N ASP A 515 9.42 -1.02 -58.60
CA ASP A 515 9.95 -2.29 -59.05
C ASP A 515 10.98 -1.97 -60.16
N GLY A 516 12.24 -2.12 -59.78
CA GLY A 516 13.37 -1.85 -60.61
C GLY A 516 13.55 -2.80 -61.79
N ASP A 517 14.05 -2.21 -62.86
CA ASP A 517 14.86 -2.77 -63.96
C ASP A 517 14.21 -3.77 -64.91
N LYS A 518 13.92 -3.25 -66.15
CA LYS A 518 14.55 -3.71 -67.40
C LYS A 518 14.18 -2.81 -68.56
N LYS A 519 15.19 -2.20 -69.14
CA LYS A 519 15.16 -1.49 -70.41
C LYS A 519 14.92 -2.48 -71.57
N ASP A 520 14.03 -2.11 -72.46
CA ASP A 520 14.14 -2.40 -73.89
C ASP A 520 13.66 -1.21 -74.72
N PRO A 521 14.42 -0.75 -75.69
CA PRO A 521 14.12 0.40 -76.53
C PRO A 521 13.49 -0.07 -77.82
N ASP A 522 12.40 0.48 -78.16
CA ASP A 522 11.86 0.76 -79.51
C ASP A 522 10.36 0.64 -79.60
N ALA A 523 9.70 1.80 -79.67
CA ALA A 523 8.55 2.01 -80.51
C ALA A 523 8.07 3.47 -80.41
N MET A 524 7.99 4.05 -81.56
CA MET A 524 7.64 5.43 -81.92
C MET A 524 6.29 5.92 -81.44
N ASP A 525 6.36 7.18 -81.05
CA ASP A 525 5.43 8.32 -81.22
C ASP A 525 4.14 8.08 -81.99
N THR A 526 2.99 8.44 -81.36
CA THR A 526 1.89 9.17 -81.97
C THR A 526 0.90 9.74 -80.93
N ASP A 527 0.74 11.04 -81.04
CA ASP A 527 -0.45 11.90 -80.87
C ASP A 527 -1.18 12.06 -79.53
N ASP A 528 -1.02 13.29 -79.05
CA ASP A 528 -1.96 14.20 -78.41
C ASP A 528 -3.39 13.74 -78.16
N LYS A 529 -3.75 13.63 -76.87
CA LYS A 529 -5.03 14.14 -76.34
C LYS A 529 -4.82 14.65 -74.92
N LYS A 530 -5.00 15.97 -74.75
CA LYS A 530 -5.21 16.62 -73.49
C LYS A 530 -6.36 15.94 -72.77
N ASP A 531 -6.09 15.25 -71.67
CA ASP A 531 -7.08 14.81 -70.68
C ASP A 531 -7.10 15.82 -69.54
N ASP A 532 -8.22 16.48 -69.37
CA ASP A 532 -8.48 17.41 -68.25
C ASP A 532 -8.33 16.62 -66.95
N GLY A 533 -7.23 16.89 -66.24
CA GLY A 533 -6.87 16.26 -64.97
C GLY A 533 -7.89 16.55 -63.85
N LYS A 534 -8.98 15.78 -63.82
CA LYS A 534 -9.77 15.62 -62.61
C LYS A 534 -9.22 14.43 -61.83
N PRO A 535 -8.88 14.58 -60.54
CA PRO A 535 -8.45 13.45 -59.77
C PRO A 535 -9.51 12.35 -59.76
N LYS A 536 -9.13 11.12 -60.09
CA LYS A 536 -10.02 9.98 -59.98
C LYS A 536 -10.39 9.76 -58.52
N THR A 537 -11.64 10.10 -58.16
CA THR A 537 -12.21 9.85 -56.84
C THR A 537 -12.91 8.50 -56.82
N ARG A 538 -12.68 7.73 -55.76
CA ARG A 538 -13.42 6.50 -55.48
C ARG A 538 -14.41 6.80 -54.36
N LYS A 539 -15.68 6.51 -54.55
CA LYS A 539 -16.71 6.57 -53.50
C LYS A 539 -16.46 5.44 -52.52
N VAL A 540 -16.03 5.77 -51.31
CA VAL A 540 -15.83 4.83 -50.18
C VAL A 540 -16.90 5.13 -49.15
N LYS A 541 -17.64 4.09 -48.69
CA LYS A 541 -18.53 4.21 -47.54
C LYS A 541 -17.68 4.30 -46.27
N LYS A 542 -17.69 5.46 -45.60
CA LYS A 542 -16.99 5.70 -44.35
C LYS A 542 -17.99 5.95 -43.25
N GLN A 543 -17.74 5.29 -42.08
CA GLN A 543 -18.55 5.50 -40.89
C GLN A 543 -18.17 6.81 -40.23
N VAL A 544 -19.10 7.75 -40.14
CA VAL A 544 -18.88 9.07 -39.52
C VAL A 544 -19.66 9.14 -38.21
N ARG A 545 -18.95 9.52 -37.13
CA ARG A 545 -19.55 9.76 -35.80
C ARG A 545 -20.51 10.94 -35.88
N LYS A 546 -21.76 10.75 -35.39
CA LYS A 546 -22.81 11.74 -35.39
C LYS A 546 -23.17 12.30 -34.03
N GLY A 547 -23.11 11.50 -33.00
CA GLY A 547 -23.43 11.95 -31.66
C GLY A 547 -23.08 10.94 -30.59
N ASP A 548 -23.18 11.38 -29.33
CA ASP A 548 -22.89 10.57 -28.15
C ASP A 548 -24.14 9.88 -27.63
N LEU A 549 -23.96 8.68 -27.09
CA LEU A 549 -25.00 7.89 -26.43
C LEU A 549 -24.71 7.90 -24.92
N PRO A 550 -25.62 8.44 -24.09
CA PRO A 550 -25.47 8.38 -22.64
C PRO A 550 -25.49 6.95 -22.14
N ILE A 551 -24.54 6.63 -21.26
CA ILE A 551 -24.42 5.32 -20.60
C ILE A 551 -24.62 5.49 -19.11
N VAL A 552 -25.53 4.70 -18.52
CA VAL A 552 -25.73 4.61 -17.08
C VAL A 552 -25.11 3.31 -16.60
N ALA A 553 -24.08 3.41 -15.79
CA ALA A 553 -23.37 2.25 -15.24
C ALA A 553 -23.93 1.88 -13.86
N GLY A 554 -24.35 0.62 -13.69
CA GLY A 554 -24.68 -0.02 -12.43
C GLY A 554 -23.60 -1.03 -12.08
N THR A 555 -22.60 -0.62 -11.30
CA THR A 555 -21.47 -1.46 -10.88
C THR A 555 -21.53 -1.71 -9.38
N THR A 556 -20.60 -2.49 -8.86
CA THR A 556 -20.49 -2.79 -7.41
C THR A 556 -19.78 -1.70 -6.60
N SER A 557 -19.28 -0.63 -7.24
CA SER A 557 -18.76 0.56 -6.53
C SER A 557 -19.89 1.26 -5.77
N LEU A 558 -19.55 1.82 -4.63
CA LEU A 558 -20.43 2.70 -3.89
C LEU A 558 -20.72 3.97 -4.72
N ASP A 559 -21.96 4.44 -4.66
CA ASP A 559 -22.32 5.72 -5.27
C ASP A 559 -21.65 6.92 -4.57
N ALA A 560 -21.57 8.05 -5.27
CA ALA A 560 -20.87 9.23 -4.77
C ALA A 560 -21.47 9.77 -3.45
N ASN A 561 -22.79 9.72 -3.28
CA ASN A 561 -23.42 10.20 -2.07
C ASN A 561 -23.07 9.31 -0.88
N THR A 562 -23.16 7.99 -1.05
CA THR A 562 -22.75 7.02 -0.01
C THR A 562 -21.29 7.20 0.37
N LYS A 563 -20.38 7.37 -0.60
CA LYS A 563 -18.95 7.62 -0.32
C LYS A 563 -18.76 8.92 0.46
N ASN A 564 -19.43 9.99 0.12
CA ASN A 564 -19.35 11.26 0.85
C ASN A 564 -19.83 11.14 2.29
N VAL A 565 -20.97 10.48 2.53
CA VAL A 565 -21.49 10.22 3.90
C VAL A 565 -20.49 9.41 4.71
N LEU A 566 -19.88 8.39 4.11
CA LEU A 566 -18.87 7.57 4.78
C LEU A 566 -17.56 8.33 5.03
N LEU A 567 -17.15 9.21 4.13
CA LEU A 567 -15.99 10.10 4.30
C LEU A 567 -16.23 11.09 5.45
N GLU A 568 -17.43 11.69 5.55
CA GLU A 568 -17.80 12.56 6.66
C GLU A 568 -17.77 11.80 7.99
N LYS A 569 -18.35 10.59 8.03
CA LYS A 569 -18.31 9.73 9.21
C LYS A 569 -16.86 9.39 9.61
N GLU A 570 -16.02 8.99 8.66
CA GLU A 570 -14.61 8.68 8.92
C GLU A 570 -13.86 9.90 9.44
N THR A 571 -14.09 11.07 8.86
CA THR A 571 -13.48 12.34 9.29
C THR A 571 -13.90 12.69 10.72
N ALA A 572 -15.17 12.52 11.08
CA ALA A 572 -15.66 12.74 12.42
C ALA A 572 -14.99 11.78 13.43
N MET A 573 -14.92 10.50 13.11
CA MET A 573 -14.26 9.50 13.97
C MET A 573 -12.76 9.81 14.15
N LEU A 574 -12.06 10.28 13.10
CA LEU A 574 -10.65 10.72 13.21
C LEU A 574 -10.48 11.94 14.12
N MET A 575 -11.43 12.89 14.09
CA MET A 575 -11.41 14.04 14.99
C MET A 575 -11.64 13.62 16.45
N GLU A 576 -12.53 12.68 16.69
CA GLU A 576 -12.78 12.10 18.01
C GLU A 576 -11.54 11.36 18.52
N ASP A 577 -10.94 10.49 17.72
CA ASP A 577 -9.71 9.78 18.06
C ASP A 577 -8.58 10.76 18.41
N LYS A 578 -8.42 11.84 17.62
CA LYS A 578 -7.42 12.87 17.89
C LYS A 578 -7.71 13.60 19.21
N LEU A 579 -8.97 13.94 19.47
CA LEU A 579 -9.33 14.62 20.73
C LEU A 579 -9.00 13.74 21.95
N VAL A 580 -9.25 12.44 21.87
CA VAL A 580 -8.89 11.48 22.93
C VAL A 580 -7.36 11.42 23.09
N ALA A 581 -6.61 11.28 21.98
CA ALA A 581 -5.14 11.25 22.01
C ALA A 581 -4.55 12.54 22.60
N ASP A 582 -5.04 13.71 22.17
CA ASP A 582 -4.59 15.02 22.69
C ASP A 582 -4.93 15.18 24.19
N THR A 583 -6.04 14.58 24.63
CA THR A 583 -6.45 14.63 26.06
C THR A 583 -5.53 13.77 26.91
N GLU A 584 -5.23 12.54 26.46
CA GLU A 584 -4.28 11.65 27.16
C GLU A 584 -2.85 12.25 27.16
N GLU A 585 -2.44 12.88 26.08
CA GLU A 585 -1.14 13.60 26.02
C GLU A 585 -1.06 14.69 27.09
N LYS A 586 -2.12 15.51 27.26
CA LYS A 586 -2.16 16.56 28.26
C LYS A 586 -2.24 16.03 29.70
N LYS A 587 -2.90 14.88 29.90
CA LYS A 587 -2.87 14.16 31.17
C LYS A 587 -1.45 13.72 31.53
N ASN A 588 -0.75 13.08 30.60
CA ASN A 588 0.64 12.64 30.78
C ASN A 588 1.60 13.83 30.96
N GLU A 589 1.39 14.96 30.23
CA GLU A 589 2.16 16.18 30.41
C GLU A 589 2.00 16.73 31.82
N LEU A 590 0.77 16.76 32.36
CA LEU A 590 0.52 17.19 33.73
C LEU A 590 1.20 16.28 34.74
N GLU A 591 1.08 14.98 34.59
CA GLU A 591 1.75 14.00 35.48
C GLU A 591 3.27 14.18 35.45
N THR A 592 3.86 14.24 34.26
CA THR A 592 5.30 14.48 34.11
C THR A 592 5.71 15.80 34.70
N TYR A 593 4.92 16.87 34.51
CA TYR A 593 5.19 18.20 35.05
C TYR A 593 5.18 18.22 36.58
N ILE A 594 4.29 17.47 37.24
CA ILE A 594 4.22 17.33 38.67
C ILE A 594 5.56 16.71 39.21
N TYR A 595 6.00 15.60 38.63
CA TYR A 595 7.24 14.94 39.06
C TYR A 595 8.48 15.76 38.77
N ASP A 596 8.54 16.38 37.58
CA ASP A 596 9.65 17.25 37.18
C ASP A 596 9.79 18.46 38.13
N MET A 597 8.68 19.09 38.49
CA MET A 597 8.69 20.22 39.41
C MET A 597 9.09 19.83 40.82
N ARG A 598 8.70 18.67 41.35
CA ARG A 598 9.17 18.17 42.65
C ARG A 598 10.70 18.04 42.67
N ASN A 599 11.26 17.41 41.63
CA ASN A 599 12.71 17.25 41.53
C ASN A 599 13.43 18.59 41.42
N LYS A 600 12.91 19.52 40.62
CA LYS A 600 13.52 20.86 40.43
C LYS A 600 13.47 21.70 41.69
N LEU A 601 12.42 21.61 42.50
CA LEU A 601 12.35 22.34 43.77
C LEU A 601 13.42 21.93 44.76
N ASP A 602 13.82 20.66 44.74
CA ASP A 602 14.82 20.11 45.67
C ASP A 602 16.25 20.25 45.12
N ASP A 603 16.42 20.48 43.81
CA ASP A 603 17.72 20.59 43.14
C ASP A 603 17.91 22.01 42.53
N GLN A 604 17.48 22.22 41.31
CA GLN A 604 17.76 23.43 40.52
C GLN A 604 17.19 24.72 41.12
N TYR A 605 16.03 24.65 41.77
CA TYR A 605 15.32 25.78 42.36
C TYR A 605 15.54 25.92 43.87
N ALA A 606 16.34 25.05 44.47
CA ALA A 606 16.56 24.98 45.92
C ALA A 606 16.99 26.36 46.50
N ASP A 607 17.90 27.06 45.83
CA ASP A 607 18.42 28.36 46.24
C ASP A 607 17.60 29.57 45.76
N PHE A 608 16.58 29.34 44.91
CA PHE A 608 15.79 30.41 44.27
C PHE A 608 14.38 30.53 44.82
N ALA A 609 13.97 29.62 45.69
CA ALA A 609 12.67 29.59 46.33
C ALA A 609 12.79 29.70 47.84
N SER A 610 11.99 30.54 48.47
CA SER A 610 11.83 30.54 49.94
C SER A 610 11.11 29.26 50.40
N GLU A 611 11.29 28.87 51.66
CA GLU A 611 10.59 27.71 52.21
C GLU A 611 9.08 27.84 52.16
N GLU A 612 8.54 29.06 52.31
CA GLU A 612 7.11 29.29 52.16
C GLU A 612 6.63 29.08 50.71
N GLU A 613 7.44 29.45 49.70
CA GLU A 613 7.14 29.21 48.29
C GLU A 613 7.23 27.72 47.96
N LYS A 614 8.28 27.04 48.45
CA LYS A 614 8.42 25.58 48.27
C LYS A 614 7.23 24.83 48.87
N ASP A 615 6.79 25.18 50.07
CA ASP A 615 5.68 24.54 50.73
C ASP A 615 4.35 24.76 49.96
N LYS A 616 4.12 25.99 49.45
CA LYS A 616 2.96 26.26 48.60
C LYS A 616 2.95 25.44 47.33
N VAL A 617 4.10 25.38 46.64
CA VAL A 617 4.23 24.61 45.41
C VAL A 617 4.06 23.11 45.67
N ARG A 618 4.73 22.56 46.69
CA ARG A 618 4.59 21.14 47.09
C ARG A 618 3.14 20.79 47.44
N SER A 619 2.47 21.65 48.20
CA SER A 619 1.04 21.44 48.52
C SER A 619 0.14 21.41 47.27
N GLN A 620 0.39 22.33 46.33
CA GLN A 620 -0.37 22.36 45.07
C GLN A 620 -0.06 21.13 44.20
N LEU A 621 1.20 20.70 44.10
CA LEU A 621 1.62 19.50 43.38
C LEU A 621 0.94 18.25 43.95
N THR A 622 0.92 18.11 45.27
CA THR A 622 0.25 16.97 45.94
C THR A 622 -1.26 16.99 45.70
N ALA A 623 -1.91 18.15 45.91
CA ALA A 623 -3.34 18.28 45.68
C ALA A 623 -3.73 18.02 44.21
N THR A 624 -2.87 18.41 43.24
CA THR A 624 -3.11 18.16 41.82
C THR A 624 -2.87 16.70 41.47
N GLU A 625 -1.90 16.03 42.08
CA GLU A 625 -1.65 14.60 41.86
C GLU A 625 -2.79 13.76 42.45
N ASP A 626 -3.27 14.05 43.66
CA ASP A 626 -4.42 13.38 44.28
C ASP A 626 -5.66 13.54 43.38
N TRP A 627 -5.95 14.78 42.94
CA TRP A 627 -7.00 15.05 41.99
C TRP A 627 -6.85 14.26 40.68
N LEU A 628 -5.61 14.16 40.13
CA LEU A 628 -5.35 13.49 38.83
C LEU A 628 -5.72 12.00 38.87
N TYR A 629 -5.48 11.34 40.01
CA TYR A 629 -5.77 9.90 40.19
C TYR A 629 -7.15 9.61 40.76
N GLU A 630 -7.92 10.63 41.21
CA GLU A 630 -9.26 10.49 41.73
C GLU A 630 -10.28 11.13 40.77
N ASP A 631 -10.69 12.37 41.04
CA ASP A 631 -11.74 13.08 40.28
C ASP A 631 -11.29 13.51 38.87
N GLY A 632 -9.98 13.60 38.65
CA GLY A 632 -9.35 14.07 37.42
C GLY A 632 -9.12 12.98 36.36
N GLU A 633 -9.35 11.71 36.65
CA GLU A 633 -8.98 10.59 35.76
C GLU A 633 -9.61 10.69 34.36
N ASP A 634 -10.85 11.12 34.28
CA ASP A 634 -11.62 11.25 33.04
C ASP A 634 -11.99 12.70 32.68
N SER A 635 -11.13 13.65 33.05
CA SER A 635 -11.35 15.07 32.77
C SER A 635 -11.07 15.43 31.30
N THR A 636 -11.50 16.63 30.89
CA THR A 636 -11.27 17.13 29.55
C THR A 636 -9.88 17.74 29.39
N LYS A 637 -9.37 17.79 28.13
CA LYS A 637 -8.09 18.43 27.77
C LYS A 637 -7.93 19.84 28.38
N GLY A 638 -9.01 20.65 28.34
CA GLY A 638 -8.98 22.03 28.88
C GLY A 638 -8.74 22.07 30.38
N VAL A 639 -9.26 21.11 31.14
CA VAL A 639 -9.06 21.03 32.59
C VAL A 639 -7.60 20.64 32.92
N TYR A 640 -7.00 19.71 32.21
CA TYR A 640 -5.59 19.37 32.41
C TYR A 640 -4.67 20.55 32.10
N VAL A 641 -4.93 21.29 31.00
CA VAL A 641 -4.18 22.50 30.66
C VAL A 641 -4.32 23.56 31.77
N ALA A 642 -5.54 23.80 32.30
CA ALA A 642 -5.76 24.73 33.39
C ALA A 642 -4.97 24.33 34.66
N LYS A 643 -4.92 23.04 34.99
CA LYS A 643 -4.11 22.53 36.11
C LYS A 643 -2.60 22.73 35.92
N ILE A 644 -2.09 22.53 34.71
CA ILE A 644 -0.68 22.85 34.38
C ILE A 644 -0.43 24.35 34.57
N ASP A 645 -1.32 25.20 34.10
CA ASP A 645 -1.17 26.66 34.18
C ASP A 645 -1.28 27.19 35.64
N GLU A 646 -2.11 26.55 36.48
CA GLU A 646 -2.15 26.86 37.92
C GLU A 646 -0.78 26.62 38.58
N ILE A 647 -0.13 25.48 38.30
CA ILE A 647 1.21 25.18 38.83
C ILE A 647 2.24 26.13 38.21
N ARG A 648 2.18 26.38 36.91
CA ARG A 648 3.09 27.33 36.23
C ARG A 648 3.02 28.73 36.82
N ALA A 649 1.87 29.20 37.22
CA ALA A 649 1.67 30.51 37.81
C ALA A 649 2.42 30.61 39.20
N LEU A 650 2.38 29.53 40.00
CA LEU A 650 3.08 29.47 41.28
C LEU A 650 4.60 29.36 41.13
N VAL A 651 5.06 28.59 40.16
CA VAL A 651 6.48 28.34 39.88
C VAL A 651 7.13 29.49 39.10
N GLY A 652 6.35 30.28 38.35
CA GLY A 652 6.82 31.33 37.47
C GLY A 652 7.84 32.29 38.12
N PRO A 653 7.58 32.88 39.29
CA PRO A 653 8.53 33.77 39.96
C PRO A 653 9.86 33.09 40.37
N ILE A 654 9.82 31.82 40.73
CA ILE A 654 11.01 31.00 41.09
C ILE A 654 11.80 30.74 39.82
N ASN A 655 11.15 30.34 38.77
CA ASN A 655 11.75 30.06 37.49
C ASN A 655 12.43 31.32 36.88
N GLN A 656 11.77 32.48 37.01
CA GLN A 656 12.38 33.76 36.56
C GLN A 656 13.69 34.08 37.31
N ARG A 657 13.71 33.94 38.63
CA ARG A 657 14.94 34.17 39.45
C ARG A 657 16.07 33.21 39.05
N TYR A 658 15.75 31.96 38.77
CA TYR A 658 16.72 30.98 38.29
C TYR A 658 17.29 31.39 36.92
N PHE A 659 16.43 31.72 35.94
CA PHE A 659 16.89 32.12 34.61
C PHE A 659 17.66 33.43 34.62
N ASP A 660 17.28 34.42 35.44
CA ASP A 660 18.00 35.67 35.59
C ASP A 660 19.44 35.42 36.09
N LYS A 661 19.61 34.47 37.02
CA LYS A 661 20.94 34.05 37.53
C LYS A 661 21.75 33.32 36.46
N VAL A 662 21.16 32.34 35.79
CA VAL A 662 21.83 31.61 34.70
C VAL A 662 22.28 32.54 33.58
N GLU A 663 21.46 33.53 33.23
CA GLU A 663 21.82 34.50 32.21
C GLU A 663 22.92 35.46 32.68
N ALA A 664 22.88 35.89 33.94
CA ALA A 664 23.94 36.68 34.53
C ALA A 664 25.29 35.90 34.60
N ASP A 665 25.25 34.62 34.95
CA ASP A 665 26.44 33.76 35.00
C ASP A 665 27.01 33.53 33.60
N ARG A 666 26.13 33.33 32.58
CA ARG A 666 26.52 33.23 31.18
C ARG A 666 27.21 34.48 30.67
N GLN A 667 26.62 35.65 30.98
CA GLN A 667 27.20 36.97 30.61
C GLN A 667 28.55 37.18 31.30
N ALA A 668 28.69 36.81 32.57
CA ALA A 668 29.96 36.91 33.31
C ALA A 668 31.06 35.98 32.71
N VAL A 669 30.69 34.76 32.30
CA VAL A 669 31.62 33.84 31.60
C VAL A 669 32.02 34.40 30.25
N GLN A 670 31.07 34.97 29.48
CA GLN A 670 31.36 35.55 28.17
C GLN A 670 32.27 36.82 28.32
N ALA A 671 31.98 37.70 29.28
CA ALA A 671 32.83 38.86 29.58
C ALA A 671 34.25 38.46 29.98
N ARG A 672 34.41 37.36 30.73
CA ARG A 672 35.72 36.82 31.10
C ARG A 672 36.48 36.32 29.88
N LEU A 673 35.82 35.56 29.00
CA LEU A 673 36.41 35.07 27.74
C LEU A 673 36.82 36.22 26.82
N ASP A 674 35.97 37.23 26.71
CA ASP A 674 36.27 38.43 25.91
C ASP A 674 37.45 39.22 26.49
N ALA A 675 37.56 39.34 27.86
CA ALA A 675 38.69 39.97 28.53
C ALA A 675 40.01 39.17 28.34
N GLU A 676 39.96 37.82 28.44
CA GLU A 676 41.11 36.96 28.18
C GLU A 676 41.58 37.07 26.71
N ALA A 677 40.61 37.14 25.74
CA ALA A 677 40.92 37.32 24.33
C ALA A 677 41.54 38.72 24.06
N ALA A 678 41.05 39.79 24.72
CA ALA A 678 41.60 41.12 24.62
C ALA A 678 43.02 41.18 25.22
N ALA A 679 43.24 40.57 26.39
CA ALA A 679 44.57 40.49 27.04
C ALA A 679 45.58 39.73 26.15
N LYS A 680 45.18 38.65 25.49
CA LYS A 680 46.04 37.95 24.51
C LYS A 680 46.39 38.79 23.31
N LYS A 681 45.45 39.57 22.78
CA LYS A 681 45.72 40.49 21.67
C LYS A 681 46.70 41.58 22.07
N VAL A 682 46.56 42.15 23.28
CA VAL A 682 47.50 43.16 23.80
C VAL A 682 48.89 42.55 24.00
N ALA A 683 48.99 41.35 24.57
CA ALA A 683 50.27 40.65 24.74
C ALA A 683 50.94 40.30 23.38
N GLU A 684 50.19 39.97 22.36
CA GLU A 684 50.70 39.74 21.02
C GLU A 684 51.16 41.07 20.34
N GLU A 685 50.42 42.20 20.55
CA GLU A 685 50.84 43.50 20.09
C GLU A 685 52.13 44.01 20.80
N ASP A 686 52.26 43.82 22.09
CA ASP A 686 53.45 44.18 22.84
C ASP A 686 54.65 43.30 22.47
N ALA A 687 54.45 42.03 22.22
CA ALA A 687 55.50 41.14 21.69
C ALA A 687 55.93 41.53 20.27
N ARG A 688 55.05 42.07 19.44
CA ARG A 688 55.38 42.64 18.11
C ARG A 688 56.13 43.97 18.21
N LYS A 689 55.85 44.80 19.19
CA LYS A 689 56.57 46.06 19.43
C LYS A 689 57.97 45.87 20.03
N GLY A 690 58.22 44.76 20.71
CA GLY A 690 59.53 44.43 21.31
C GLY A 690 60.55 43.81 20.33
N SER A 691 60.16 43.39 19.13
CA SER A 691 61.03 42.78 18.13
C SER A 691 61.36 43.65 16.94
N GLY A 692 61.30 44.98 17.08
CA GLY A 692 61.63 45.96 16.03
C GLY A 692 63.08 46.36 16.04
N GLY A 693 63.98 45.61 15.41
CA GLY A 693 65.35 45.98 15.08
C GLY A 693 66.15 44.86 14.46
N ASP A 694 66.09 44.63 13.26
CA ASP A 694 67.12 44.76 12.23
C ASP A 694 66.71 44.20 10.88
N LYS A 695 67.21 44.82 9.82
CA LYS A 695 66.89 44.65 8.40
C LYS A 695 67.49 43.37 7.87
N SER A 696 66.80 42.69 6.93
CA SER A 696 67.33 42.61 5.53
C SER A 696 66.36 41.80 4.61
N GLU A 697 66.36 42.23 3.38
CA GLU A 697 65.62 41.84 2.19
C GLU A 697 65.60 40.32 1.86
N GLY A 698 64.52 39.87 1.23
CA GLY A 698 64.53 38.61 0.46
C GLY A 698 63.12 38.13 0.08
N SER A 699 62.74 38.50 -1.12
CA SER A 699 61.56 38.05 -1.84
C SER A 699 61.40 36.54 -1.92
N LYS A 700 60.16 36.03 -1.82
CA LYS A 700 59.46 35.19 -2.85
C LYS A 700 58.08 34.77 -2.41
N ASP A 701 57.19 34.90 -3.35
CA ASP A 701 55.82 34.42 -3.38
C ASP A 701 55.72 32.91 -3.10
N GLU A 702 54.76 32.50 -2.27
CA GLU A 702 54.12 31.18 -2.37
C GLU A 702 52.69 31.28 -1.86
N GLU A 703 51.78 30.79 -2.73
CA GLU A 703 50.33 30.69 -2.52
C GLU A 703 49.97 29.89 -1.29
N MET A 704 49.04 30.42 -0.49
CA MET A 704 48.36 29.65 0.56
C MET A 704 47.02 29.18 0.06
N THR A 705 46.91 27.85 -0.05
CA THR A 705 45.66 27.10 -0.19
C THR A 705 44.84 27.13 1.12
N ASP A 706 43.56 27.40 0.97
CA ASP A 706 42.54 27.36 2.02
C ASP A 706 42.49 25.97 2.68
N ALA A 707 42.58 25.93 3.99
CA ALA A 707 42.28 24.76 4.82
C ALA A 707 40.95 24.99 5.56
N GLU A 708 40.03 24.14 5.23
CA GLU A 708 38.67 23.99 5.77
C GLU A 708 38.65 23.72 7.29
N ALA A 709 37.82 24.45 8.03
CA ALA A 709 37.59 24.27 9.46
C ALA A 709 36.64 23.09 9.74
N PRO A 710 36.84 22.31 10.81
CA PRO A 710 35.93 21.20 11.13
C PRO A 710 34.63 21.68 11.79
N LYS A 711 33.51 21.12 11.34
CA LYS A 711 32.17 21.28 11.93
C LYS A 711 32.06 20.53 13.26
N PRO A 712 31.31 21.05 14.26
CA PRO A 712 31.07 20.34 15.50
C PRO A 712 29.99 19.24 15.27
N GLU A 713 30.28 18.06 15.78
CA GLU A 713 29.30 16.99 15.97
C GLU A 713 28.32 17.39 17.08
N GLY A 714 27.05 17.35 16.77
CA GLY A 714 25.96 17.54 17.72
C GLY A 714 25.30 16.22 18.07
N GLU A 715 24.99 16.03 19.32
CA GLU A 715 24.17 14.96 19.88
C GLU A 715 22.75 14.91 19.30
#